data_97aaa8d2cfa3c4eeee05041d819ad56d
#
_entry.id   97aaa8d2cfa3c4eeee05041d819ad56d
#
_cell.length_a   1.000
_cell.length_b   1.000
_cell.length_c   1.000
_cell.angle_alpha   90.00
_cell.angle_beta   90.00
_cell.angle_gamma   90.00
#
_symmetry.space_group_name_H-M   'P 1'
#
loop_
_entity.id
_entity.type
_entity.pdbx_description
1 polymer ?
#
loop_
_entity_poly.entity_id
_entity_poly.type
_entity_poly.pdbx_seq_one_letter_code
_entity_poly.pdbx_strand_id
1 'polypeptide(L)'
;MATRLRSRPAHAPGPTFCSYIPNGSKLVTVGPNSAFRIFQHGSNDEPAIIDVPTDSHLAVAAKNDFFVAGAEDGSVTKYFLATNAMDQILVRCTMPIRDLALSPDGLWCAVASDELEVKVVNTRDMSQVMYCRDQLRPVKHVSFDYSGSLLAVSCTDGIIYVYSLSSELPQLVRRVDGLIPTLEGDAEASAKAVWHPDGRAFGAPTVSKDFQVMSRSDWSPQRAFKGHTSDITAAAWSPNGALLATSSKDKALILWDTRTQKILKRYDSVQNTILSIQWHPTDNVLSYTNNNGELFIREDFVPDEHTGLLNVELQPAPMNNQPLSEVSGNARRPITNGHKPGGRDNRDGTPDGYLDDLLGPDAMSEDGAGFIEDDDGAGYAEEPNRNGKRTATALTGPRPKRPNGFSSFQPRIHESFQPGSTPWKGNRRYLCLNLIGFVWTVNQDTHHTVTVEFYDRHEHRDFHFTDPYKYDKACLNDKGTLLSCDATADHPAMLQYRPHETWTSRTDWRTPLPKGETVTSMSLSDSCIVATTSAGYVRVYSLFGLPLKVYRQKSTPAVTCASWRDYVMTVGNGPVGGDGVTRLLYSIENVKRDEVCQNEDMLALPEGVELRSVFFSDKGDPCIYDTEGVLLVLKHWRTPGQAQWSPLLDTKTLARLADGKKEETYWPVAVANNKFHCIILKGGEESPYFPRPLLSDFDFSIPVSDASPDDEDEQEMSHHKVLEEQHARYALQHSLAVDLVENTNATSAQKAEVPAIQREVDKVLLQLLANECREGEDHGMKALEIATLMRDRSGQMLAAAGKVAARFQRDILGEKITQLAERRMVGLVDDDEV
;
A
#
# COMPACT_ATOMS: atom_id res chain seq x y z
N MET A 1 26.51 -10.09 46.77
CA MET A 1 25.58 -9.45 47.73
C MET A 1 24.17 -9.53 47.17
N ALA A 2 23.12 -9.71 47.98
CA ALA A 2 21.75 -9.71 47.47
C ALA A 2 21.43 -8.27 46.97
N THR A 3 21.03 -8.13 45.72
CA THR A 3 20.52 -6.89 45.12
C THR A 3 19.46 -6.27 46.03
N ARG A 4 19.65 -5.03 46.51
CA ARG A 4 18.67 -4.36 47.37
C ARG A 4 17.46 -4.00 46.50
N LEU A 5 16.36 -4.76 46.64
CA LEU A 5 15.07 -4.48 46.02
C LEU A 5 14.25 -3.64 47.00
N ARG A 6 13.86 -2.42 46.61
CA ARG A 6 12.95 -1.57 47.38
C ARG A 6 11.62 -1.51 46.67
N SER A 7 10.58 -2.07 47.29
CA SER A 7 9.19 -1.92 46.82
C SER A 7 8.53 -0.73 47.54
N ARG A 8 7.89 0.16 46.80
CA ARG A 8 7.14 1.28 47.32
C ARG A 8 5.73 1.31 46.68
N PRO A 9 4.67 1.38 47.47
CA PRO A 9 3.34 1.64 46.93
C PRO A 9 3.34 3.05 46.31
N ALA A 10 3.15 3.11 45.01
CA ALA A 10 3.10 4.38 44.28
C ALA A 10 1.69 4.89 44.02
N HIS A 11 0.77 4.00 43.63
CA HIS A 11 -0.59 4.37 43.26
C HIS A 11 -1.59 3.29 43.72
N ALA A 12 -2.88 3.52 43.50
CA ALA A 12 -3.90 2.47 43.65
C ALA A 12 -3.62 1.32 42.68
N PRO A 13 -4.14 0.11 42.94
CA PRO A 13 -3.99 -1.02 42.03
C PRO A 13 -4.48 -0.66 40.61
N GLY A 14 -3.62 -0.84 39.61
CA GLY A 14 -3.84 -0.50 38.21
C GLY A 14 -2.56 -0.13 37.47
N PRO A 15 -2.67 0.18 36.17
CA PRO A 15 -1.52 0.50 35.34
C PRO A 15 -0.77 1.74 35.85
N THR A 16 0.50 1.57 36.12
CA THR A 16 1.37 2.63 36.66
C THR A 16 2.58 2.81 35.78
N PHE A 17 2.93 4.06 35.50
CA PHE A 17 4.04 4.43 34.62
C PHE A 17 5.02 5.35 35.36
N CYS A 18 6.28 5.34 34.95
CA CYS A 18 7.31 6.18 35.55
C CYS A 18 8.27 6.77 34.53
N SER A 19 8.86 7.92 34.86
CA SER A 19 9.88 8.58 34.04
C SER A 19 10.92 9.24 34.93
N TYR A 20 12.23 8.94 34.73
CA TYR A 20 13.31 9.69 35.30
C TYR A 20 13.48 11.05 34.63
N ILE A 21 13.85 12.05 35.40
CA ILE A 21 14.37 13.29 34.82
C ILE A 21 15.80 13.03 34.30
N PRO A 22 16.25 13.73 33.25
CA PRO A 22 17.57 13.46 32.62
C PRO A 22 18.79 13.51 33.55
N ASN A 23 18.77 14.32 34.64
CA ASN A 23 19.84 14.35 35.61
C ASN A 23 19.77 13.25 36.70
N GLY A 24 18.74 12.38 36.65
CA GLY A 24 18.53 11.25 37.54
C GLY A 24 18.07 11.61 38.98
N SER A 25 18.00 12.86 39.37
CA SER A 25 17.74 13.22 40.79
C SER A 25 16.31 12.95 41.24
N LYS A 26 15.35 12.87 40.33
CA LYS A 26 13.93 12.62 40.62
C LYS A 26 13.34 11.60 39.67
N LEU A 27 12.36 10.84 40.16
CA LEU A 27 11.54 9.89 39.42
C LEU A 27 10.07 10.26 39.60
N VAL A 28 9.37 10.55 38.51
CA VAL A 28 7.94 10.87 38.49
C VAL A 28 7.15 9.62 38.21
N THR A 29 6.06 9.40 38.95
CA THR A 29 5.13 8.28 38.71
C THR A 29 3.71 8.79 38.57
N VAL A 30 2.95 8.14 37.68
CA VAL A 30 1.52 8.39 37.40
C VAL A 30 0.74 7.07 37.40
N GLY A 31 -0.52 7.10 37.72
CA GLY A 31 -1.34 5.91 37.79
C GLY A 31 -2.85 6.23 37.93
N PRO A 32 -3.67 5.21 38.30
CA PRO A 32 -5.12 5.31 38.33
C PRO A 32 -5.65 6.00 39.60
N ASN A 33 -5.05 7.11 40.00
CA ASN A 33 -5.55 7.95 41.10
C ASN A 33 -5.23 9.42 40.82
N SER A 34 -5.97 10.31 41.46
CA SER A 34 -5.88 11.76 41.28
C SER A 34 -4.61 12.37 41.87
N ALA A 35 -3.45 11.72 41.78
CA ALA A 35 -2.22 12.22 42.30
C ALA A 35 -0.98 11.77 41.53
N PHE A 36 -0.02 12.66 41.34
CA PHE A 36 1.34 12.31 40.92
C PHE A 36 2.26 12.15 42.12
N ARG A 37 3.23 11.26 42.02
CA ARG A 37 4.25 11.10 43.07
C ARG A 37 5.63 11.30 42.47
N ILE A 38 6.43 12.15 43.17
CA ILE A 38 7.79 12.49 42.78
C ILE A 38 8.75 11.95 43.86
N PHE A 39 9.48 10.91 43.50
CA PHE A 39 10.46 10.27 44.36
C PHE A 39 11.84 10.93 44.17
N GLN A 40 12.53 11.23 45.27
CA GLN A 40 13.91 11.69 45.25
C GLN A 40 14.84 10.46 45.15
N HIS A 41 15.79 10.49 44.20
CA HIS A 41 16.76 9.41 44.06
C HIS A 41 17.66 9.31 45.32
N GLY A 42 17.93 8.07 45.73
CA GLY A 42 18.79 7.81 46.91
C GLY A 42 18.14 8.13 48.28
N SER A 43 16.94 8.76 48.32
CA SER A 43 16.24 9.06 49.57
C SER A 43 15.18 8.01 49.89
N ASN A 44 14.96 7.80 51.22
CA ASN A 44 13.86 6.98 51.75
C ASN A 44 12.66 7.83 52.18
N ASP A 45 12.73 9.15 51.99
CA ASP A 45 11.65 10.04 52.37
C ASP A 45 10.36 9.76 51.60
N GLU A 46 9.24 10.27 52.13
CA GLU A 46 7.96 10.22 51.43
C GLU A 46 8.03 11.02 50.15
N PRO A 47 7.42 10.51 49.04
CA PRO A 47 7.43 11.26 47.81
C PRO A 47 6.62 12.55 47.91
N ALA A 48 7.04 13.59 47.18
CA ALA A 48 6.19 14.76 47.01
C ALA A 48 4.93 14.35 46.20
N ILE A 49 3.77 14.79 46.69
CA ILE A 49 2.48 14.48 46.10
C ILE A 49 1.94 15.75 45.44
N ILE A 50 1.41 15.60 44.22
CA ILE A 50 0.68 16.64 43.50
C ILE A 50 -0.74 16.12 43.26
N ASP A 51 -1.72 16.71 43.90
CA ASP A 51 -3.13 16.38 43.67
C ASP A 51 -3.61 16.97 42.36
N VAL A 52 -4.30 16.20 41.58
CA VAL A 52 -4.80 16.57 40.25
C VAL A 52 -6.30 16.32 40.13
N PRO A 53 -7.03 17.08 39.30
CA PRO A 53 -8.48 16.94 39.17
C PRO A 53 -8.95 15.73 38.38
N THR A 54 -8.06 15.06 37.68
CA THR A 54 -8.36 13.89 36.82
C THR A 54 -7.96 12.60 37.50
N ASP A 55 -8.81 11.57 37.39
CA ASP A 55 -8.66 10.33 38.16
C ASP A 55 -7.65 9.32 37.62
N SER A 56 -7.40 9.29 36.32
CA SER A 56 -6.53 8.28 35.72
C SER A 56 -5.53 8.90 34.76
N HIS A 57 -4.25 8.61 34.99
CA HIS A 57 -3.16 9.06 34.14
C HIS A 57 -2.40 7.85 33.57
N LEU A 58 -2.31 7.78 32.25
CA LEU A 58 -1.79 6.60 31.52
C LEU A 58 -0.42 6.82 30.91
N ALA A 59 0.11 8.04 30.91
CA ALA A 59 1.41 8.35 30.32
C ALA A 59 2.12 9.48 31.04
N VAL A 60 3.46 9.41 31.11
CA VAL A 60 4.32 10.44 31.68
C VAL A 60 5.64 10.54 30.95
N ALA A 61 6.09 11.76 30.71
CA ALA A 61 7.42 12.07 30.20
C ALA A 61 8.02 13.26 30.95
N ALA A 62 9.27 13.17 31.39
CA ALA A 62 9.91 14.16 32.26
C ALA A 62 11.18 14.76 31.66
N LYS A 63 11.42 16.04 31.99
CA LYS A 63 12.65 16.82 31.78
C LYS A 63 13.16 17.37 33.10
N ASN A 64 14.28 18.04 33.08
CA ASN A 64 14.88 18.54 34.32
C ASN A 64 14.00 19.56 35.05
N ASP A 65 13.27 20.40 34.31
CA ASP A 65 12.50 21.52 34.86
C ASP A 65 11.00 21.22 34.98
N PHE A 66 10.49 20.30 34.16
CA PHE A 66 9.06 19.98 34.07
C PHE A 66 8.81 18.53 33.70
N PHE A 67 7.59 18.08 33.90
CA PHE A 67 7.05 16.84 33.32
C PHE A 67 5.70 17.08 32.68
N VAL A 68 5.33 16.17 31.80
CA VAL A 68 4.04 16.17 31.10
C VAL A 68 3.34 14.86 31.43
N ALA A 69 2.07 14.95 31.77
CA ALA A 69 1.21 13.79 32.07
C ALA A 69 0.00 13.77 31.13
N GLY A 70 -0.35 12.58 30.67
CA GLY A 70 -1.50 12.31 29.82
C GLY A 70 -2.57 11.53 30.58
N ALA A 71 -3.81 12.02 30.52
CA ALA A 71 -4.92 11.46 31.24
C ALA A 71 -5.90 10.69 30.32
N GLU A 72 -6.72 9.87 30.94
CA GLU A 72 -7.77 9.10 30.26
C GLU A 72 -8.86 9.99 29.66
N ASP A 73 -9.07 11.21 30.21
CA ASP A 73 -10.00 12.23 29.68
C ASP A 73 -9.50 12.92 28.40
N GLY A 74 -8.33 12.53 27.88
CA GLY A 74 -7.70 13.09 26.68
C GLY A 74 -6.93 14.38 26.95
N SER A 75 -6.77 14.84 28.19
CA SER A 75 -5.97 16.00 28.53
C SER A 75 -4.49 15.66 28.67
N VAL A 76 -3.63 16.56 28.16
CA VAL A 76 -2.18 16.51 28.33
C VAL A 76 -1.74 17.77 29.05
N THR A 77 -1.20 17.61 30.26
CA THR A 77 -0.93 18.72 31.16
C THR A 77 0.55 18.76 31.55
N LYS A 78 1.12 19.97 31.59
CA LYS A 78 2.50 20.24 31.97
C LYS A 78 2.57 20.76 33.41
N TYR A 79 3.55 20.26 34.17
CA TYR A 79 3.81 20.63 35.57
C TYR A 79 5.27 21.01 35.78
N PHE A 80 5.52 22.03 36.56
CA PHE A 80 6.88 22.41 36.97
C PHE A 80 7.38 21.59 38.16
N LEU A 81 8.58 21.01 38.05
CA LEU A 81 9.22 20.23 39.12
C LEU A 81 9.76 21.05 40.28
N ALA A 82 10.00 22.33 40.08
CA ALA A 82 10.49 23.24 41.14
C ALA A 82 9.38 23.66 42.08
N THR A 83 8.19 23.92 41.57
CA THR A 83 7.03 24.44 42.35
C THR A 83 6.02 23.36 42.64
N ASN A 84 6.09 22.20 42.02
CA ASN A 84 5.09 21.15 42.03
C ASN A 84 3.69 21.63 41.60
N ALA A 85 3.64 22.67 40.78
CA ALA A 85 2.38 23.29 40.34
C ALA A 85 2.10 23.00 38.86
N MET A 86 0.82 22.93 38.50
CA MET A 86 0.37 22.91 37.14
C MET A 86 0.77 24.17 36.40
N ASP A 87 1.40 24.04 35.23
CA ASP A 87 1.72 25.15 34.35
C ASP A 87 0.55 25.43 33.43
N GLN A 88 0.25 24.48 32.54
CA GLN A 88 -0.76 24.65 31.50
C GLN A 88 -1.17 23.30 30.89
N ILE A 89 -2.32 23.31 30.22
CA ILE A 89 -2.76 22.19 29.38
C ILE A 89 -2.11 22.40 28.01
N LEU A 90 -1.27 21.45 27.57
CA LEU A 90 -0.63 21.51 26.27
C LEU A 90 -1.59 21.25 25.12
N VAL A 91 -2.42 20.21 25.23
CA VAL A 91 -3.40 19.83 24.23
C VAL A 91 -4.53 19.00 24.86
N ARG A 92 -5.66 18.97 24.20
CA ARG A 92 -6.77 18.04 24.51
C ARG A 92 -7.05 17.18 23.27
N CYS A 93 -7.11 15.88 23.49
CA CYS A 93 -7.63 14.90 22.56
C CYS A 93 -9.08 14.55 22.92
N THR A 94 -9.81 13.97 22.00
CA THR A 94 -11.18 13.50 22.24
C THR A 94 -11.23 12.09 22.81
N MET A 95 -10.11 11.40 22.78
CA MET A 95 -9.93 10.00 23.18
C MET A 95 -8.80 9.89 24.21
N PRO A 96 -8.75 8.77 25.00
CA PRO A 96 -7.72 8.57 26.02
C PRO A 96 -6.30 8.67 25.49
N ILE A 97 -5.41 9.30 26.30
CA ILE A 97 -3.98 9.35 25.99
C ILE A 97 -3.33 8.02 26.35
N ARG A 98 -2.60 7.41 25.42
CA ARG A 98 -1.94 6.11 25.59
C ARG A 98 -0.45 6.21 25.87
N ASP A 99 0.26 7.13 25.24
CA ASP A 99 1.70 7.34 25.48
C ASP A 99 2.09 8.80 25.20
N LEU A 100 3.18 9.25 25.80
CA LEU A 100 3.78 10.56 25.62
C LEU A 100 5.28 10.42 25.39
N ALA A 101 5.84 11.22 24.51
CA ALA A 101 7.26 11.35 24.33
C ALA A 101 7.66 12.82 24.23
N LEU A 102 8.74 13.21 24.93
CA LEU A 102 9.36 14.53 24.82
C LEU A 102 10.59 14.45 23.93
N SER A 103 10.74 15.40 23.01
CA SER A 103 11.96 15.53 22.22
C SER A 103 13.20 15.70 23.13
N PRO A 104 14.41 15.35 22.69
CA PRO A 104 15.61 15.44 23.49
C PRO A 104 15.87 16.86 24.05
N ASP A 105 15.56 17.89 23.30
CA ASP A 105 15.63 19.30 23.69
C ASP A 105 14.47 19.77 24.60
N GLY A 106 13.42 18.95 24.73
CA GLY A 106 12.23 19.25 25.53
C GLY A 106 11.29 20.29 24.90
N LEU A 107 11.50 20.68 23.65
CA LEU A 107 10.67 21.67 22.96
C LEU A 107 9.38 21.07 22.41
N TRP A 108 9.36 19.80 22.05
CA TRP A 108 8.22 19.14 21.45
C TRP A 108 7.72 17.97 22.30
N CYS A 109 6.41 17.85 22.41
CA CYS A 109 5.71 16.74 23.04
C CYS A 109 4.87 16.01 21.99
N ALA A 110 5.21 14.76 21.69
CA ALA A 110 4.38 13.88 20.86
C ALA A 110 3.35 13.17 21.74
N VAL A 111 2.11 13.14 21.30
CA VAL A 111 0.94 12.64 22.01
C VAL A 111 0.29 11.53 21.22
N ALA A 112 0.29 10.32 21.77
CA ALA A 112 -0.43 9.17 21.26
C ALA A 112 -1.76 9.03 21.99
N SER A 113 -2.85 8.90 21.26
CA SER A 113 -4.19 8.67 21.76
C SER A 113 -4.92 7.63 20.92
N ASP A 114 -6.11 7.24 21.33
CA ASP A 114 -6.96 6.37 20.51
C ASP A 114 -7.53 7.10 19.26
N GLU A 115 -7.11 8.34 19.00
CA GLU A 115 -7.36 9.05 17.74
C GLU A 115 -6.51 8.49 16.60
N LEU A 116 -6.92 8.74 15.35
CA LEU A 116 -6.18 8.32 14.14
C LEU A 116 -5.07 9.31 13.75
N GLU A 117 -4.65 10.17 14.67
CA GLU A 117 -3.61 11.18 14.44
C GLU A 117 -2.71 11.32 15.67
N VAL A 118 -1.43 11.64 15.44
CA VAL A 118 -0.51 12.04 16.50
C VAL A 118 -0.36 13.55 16.47
N LYS A 119 -0.53 14.18 17.64
CA LYS A 119 -0.31 15.61 17.83
C LYS A 119 1.08 15.83 18.40
N VAL A 120 1.91 16.63 17.74
CA VAL A 120 3.23 17.02 18.22
C VAL A 120 3.17 18.49 18.57
N VAL A 121 3.14 18.79 19.85
CA VAL A 121 2.85 20.13 20.41
C VAL A 121 4.13 20.76 20.94
N ASN A 122 4.33 22.06 20.67
CA ASN A 122 5.44 22.80 21.25
C ASN A 122 5.16 23.05 22.73
N THR A 123 6.09 22.68 23.61
CA THR A 123 5.91 22.77 25.08
C THR A 123 5.98 24.21 25.62
N ARG A 124 6.38 25.20 24.80
CA ARG A 124 6.46 26.61 25.13
C ARG A 124 5.38 27.43 24.45
N ASP A 125 5.00 27.05 23.24
CA ASP A 125 4.01 27.74 22.42
C ASP A 125 2.98 26.74 21.86
N MET A 126 1.87 26.56 22.55
CA MET A 126 0.82 25.58 22.20
C MET A 126 0.06 25.94 20.91
N SER A 127 0.27 27.11 20.34
CA SER A 127 -0.28 27.43 19.02
C SER A 127 0.44 26.66 17.90
N GLN A 128 1.66 26.18 18.17
CA GLN A 128 2.45 25.36 17.23
C GLN A 128 2.17 23.89 17.47
N VAL A 129 1.33 23.32 16.62
CA VAL A 129 0.98 21.89 16.65
C VAL A 129 1.22 21.30 15.28
N MET A 130 2.03 20.27 15.21
CA MET A 130 2.20 19.45 14.02
C MET A 130 1.34 18.19 14.13
N TYR A 131 0.79 17.73 13.01
CA TYR A 131 -0.10 16.58 12.95
C TYR A 131 0.49 15.49 12.06
N CYS A 132 0.62 14.26 12.59
CA CYS A 132 0.92 13.09 11.80
C CYS A 132 -0.41 12.34 11.56
N ARG A 133 -0.84 12.16 10.30
CA ARG A 133 -2.18 11.69 9.93
C ARG A 133 -2.21 10.49 8.99
N ASP A 134 -1.09 9.78 8.85
CA ASP A 134 -1.00 8.64 7.94
C ASP A 134 -1.44 7.31 8.59
N GLN A 135 -1.85 7.34 9.87
CA GLN A 135 -2.28 6.16 10.61
C GLN A 135 -3.70 5.76 10.23
N LEU A 136 -3.91 4.45 10.04
CA LEU A 136 -5.22 3.87 9.74
C LEU A 136 -5.94 3.33 10.98
N ARG A 137 -5.23 3.21 12.10
CA ARG A 137 -5.71 2.67 13.37
C ARG A 137 -5.21 3.51 14.54
N PRO A 138 -5.82 3.38 15.73
CA PRO A 138 -5.40 4.08 16.93
C PRO A 138 -3.91 3.91 17.25
N VAL A 139 -3.32 4.94 17.83
CA VAL A 139 -1.89 4.98 18.14
C VAL A 139 -1.66 4.54 19.59
N LYS A 140 -0.83 3.52 19.77
CA LYS A 140 -0.51 2.99 21.10
C LYS A 140 0.72 3.63 21.73
N HIS A 141 1.82 3.76 20.97
CA HIS A 141 3.08 4.29 21.48
C HIS A 141 3.73 5.29 20.54
N VAL A 142 4.48 6.22 21.13
CA VAL A 142 5.32 7.18 20.40
C VAL A 142 6.71 7.23 21.02
N SER A 143 7.75 7.47 20.21
CA SER A 143 9.11 7.67 20.69
C SER A 143 9.95 8.52 19.74
N PHE A 144 10.65 9.52 20.29
CA PHE A 144 11.64 10.29 19.54
C PHE A 144 12.96 9.53 19.46
N ASP A 145 13.68 9.72 18.35
CA ASP A 145 15.09 9.34 18.27
C ASP A 145 15.96 10.31 19.14
N TYR A 146 17.19 9.91 19.39
CA TYR A 146 18.11 10.71 20.24
C TYR A 146 18.53 12.06 19.62
N SER A 147 18.32 12.26 18.32
CA SER A 147 18.54 13.55 17.66
C SER A 147 17.32 14.47 17.70
N GLY A 148 16.13 13.93 18.00
CA GLY A 148 14.85 14.64 17.93
C GLY A 148 14.34 14.87 16.51
N SER A 149 15.03 14.34 15.51
CA SER A 149 14.67 14.51 14.10
C SER A 149 13.64 13.51 13.59
N LEU A 150 13.54 12.35 14.24
CA LEU A 150 12.60 11.29 13.89
C LEU A 150 11.66 10.98 15.04
N LEU A 151 10.42 10.68 14.68
CA LEU A 151 9.37 10.21 15.58
C LEU A 151 8.88 8.84 15.09
N ALA A 152 9.00 7.81 15.90
CA ALA A 152 8.39 6.50 15.65
C ALA A 152 7.01 6.45 16.32
N VAL A 153 6.00 6.05 15.58
CA VAL A 153 4.59 5.96 15.96
C VAL A 153 4.14 4.51 15.77
N SER A 154 3.85 3.81 16.87
CA SER A 154 3.42 2.41 16.84
C SER A 154 1.90 2.34 16.98
N CYS A 155 1.24 1.78 15.96
CA CYS A 155 -0.21 1.67 15.90
C CYS A 155 -0.72 0.29 16.36
N THR A 156 -2.01 0.22 16.68
CA THR A 156 -2.66 -0.99 17.15
C THR A 156 -2.81 -2.07 16.07
N ASP A 157 -2.64 -1.72 14.80
CA ASP A 157 -2.66 -2.64 13.64
C ASP A 157 -1.36 -3.43 13.41
N GLY A 158 -0.34 -3.19 14.23
CA GLY A 158 0.94 -3.87 14.07
C GLY A 158 1.94 -3.14 13.18
N ILE A 159 1.68 -1.87 12.85
CA ILE A 159 2.50 -1.04 11.96
C ILE A 159 3.23 0.05 12.76
N ILE A 160 4.50 0.27 12.45
CA ILE A 160 5.27 1.40 12.95
C ILE A 160 5.45 2.42 11.83
N TYR A 161 5.00 3.64 12.05
CA TYR A 161 5.22 4.79 11.18
C TYR A 161 6.37 5.63 11.70
N VAL A 162 7.34 5.95 10.86
CA VAL A 162 8.48 6.78 11.24
C VAL A 162 8.42 8.10 10.48
N TYR A 163 8.27 9.20 11.22
CA TYR A 163 8.18 10.56 10.68
C TYR A 163 9.48 11.31 10.86
N SER A 164 9.84 12.13 9.87
CA SER A 164 10.83 13.21 10.02
C SER A 164 10.12 14.48 10.45
N LEU A 165 10.64 15.12 11.47
CA LEU A 165 10.19 16.40 12.00
C LEU A 165 11.17 17.53 11.67
N SER A 166 12.06 17.34 10.69
CA SER A 166 13.07 18.34 10.30
C SER A 166 12.49 19.49 9.48
N SER A 167 11.24 19.40 9.03
CA SER A 167 10.50 20.43 8.31
C SER A 167 9.28 20.88 9.11
N GLU A 168 8.69 22.02 8.73
CA GLU A 168 7.48 22.55 9.39
C GLU A 168 6.30 21.56 9.37
N LEU A 169 6.23 20.70 8.36
CA LEU A 169 5.24 19.62 8.28
C LEU A 169 5.93 18.29 8.50
N PRO A 170 5.40 17.42 9.38
CA PRO A 170 5.90 16.07 9.55
C PRO A 170 5.87 15.30 8.23
N GLN A 171 6.98 14.67 7.88
CA GLN A 171 7.09 13.85 6.67
C GLN A 171 7.25 12.39 7.06
N LEU A 172 6.41 11.52 6.53
CA LEU A 172 6.54 10.10 6.73
C LEU A 172 7.77 9.58 5.98
N VAL A 173 8.73 9.05 6.71
CA VAL A 173 9.99 8.50 6.17
C VAL A 173 9.85 7.03 5.82
N ARG A 174 9.18 6.27 6.69
CA ARG A 174 9.04 4.82 6.53
C ARG A 174 7.81 4.29 7.26
N ARG A 175 7.22 3.25 6.67
CA ARG A 175 6.25 2.37 7.29
C ARG A 175 6.91 0.99 7.46
N VAL A 176 6.85 0.43 8.67
CA VAL A 176 7.42 -0.89 8.99
C VAL A 176 6.27 -1.80 9.38
N ASP A 177 5.98 -2.75 8.50
CA ASP A 177 4.90 -3.72 8.66
C ASP A 177 5.43 -5.06 9.20
N GLY A 178 4.56 -5.79 9.92
CA GLY A 178 4.83 -7.18 10.33
C GLY A 178 5.91 -7.35 11.40
N LEU A 179 6.41 -6.26 11.99
CA LEU A 179 7.39 -6.31 13.08
C LEU A 179 6.71 -6.48 14.43
N ILE A 180 5.80 -5.58 14.78
CA ILE A 180 5.12 -5.54 16.06
C ILE A 180 3.79 -6.31 16.03
N PRO A 181 3.32 -6.84 17.17
CA PRO A 181 2.02 -7.51 17.22
C PRO A 181 0.86 -6.52 17.06
N THR A 182 -0.25 -6.98 16.49
CA THR A 182 -1.53 -6.29 16.54
C THR A 182 -2.06 -6.34 17.99
N LEU A 183 -2.40 -5.19 18.55
CA LEU A 183 -2.80 -5.05 19.97
C LEU A 183 -3.99 -4.14 20.10
N GLU A 184 -4.76 -4.31 21.17
CA GLU A 184 -5.76 -3.32 21.60
C GLU A 184 -5.08 -2.13 22.29
N GLY A 185 -5.73 -0.95 22.28
CA GLY A 185 -5.18 0.28 22.85
C GLY A 185 -4.80 0.16 24.33
N ASP A 186 -5.57 -0.60 25.13
CA ASP A 186 -5.40 -0.83 26.57
C ASP A 186 -4.58 -2.11 26.90
N ALA A 187 -4.15 -2.88 25.89
CA ALA A 187 -3.38 -4.10 26.12
C ALA A 187 -2.10 -3.84 26.93
N GLU A 188 -1.75 -4.70 27.89
CA GLU A 188 -0.51 -4.62 28.67
C GLU A 188 0.75 -4.91 27.83
N ALA A 189 0.61 -5.64 26.72
CA ALA A 189 1.72 -5.90 25.81
C ALA A 189 2.18 -4.60 25.11
N SER A 190 3.48 -4.44 24.96
CA SER A 190 4.08 -3.26 24.33
C SER A 190 4.27 -3.48 22.83
N ALA A 191 4.08 -2.41 22.07
CA ALA A 191 4.47 -2.28 20.67
C ALA A 191 5.48 -1.15 20.47
N LYS A 192 6.07 -0.64 21.56
CA LYS A 192 6.91 0.58 21.55
C LYS A 192 8.20 0.34 20.79
N ALA A 193 8.47 1.17 19.81
CA ALA A 193 9.79 1.30 19.19
C ALA A 193 10.72 2.03 20.16
N VAL A 194 11.79 1.40 20.60
CA VAL A 194 12.76 1.97 21.55
C VAL A 194 14.07 2.23 20.82
N TRP A 195 14.38 3.51 20.59
CA TRP A 195 15.60 3.92 19.88
C TRP A 195 16.86 3.57 20.67
N HIS A 196 17.86 3.06 19.98
CA HIS A 196 19.16 2.80 20.55
C HIS A 196 19.91 4.12 20.74
N PRO A 197 20.68 4.33 21.83
CA PRO A 197 21.35 5.61 22.12
C PRO A 197 22.29 6.13 21.04
N ASP A 198 22.86 5.26 20.19
CA ASP A 198 23.71 5.68 19.07
C ASP A 198 22.93 6.23 17.86
N GLY A 199 21.60 6.17 17.87
CA GLY A 199 20.71 6.70 16.84
C GLY A 199 20.69 5.95 15.51
N ARG A 200 21.40 4.80 15.38
CA ARG A 200 21.47 4.02 14.13
C ARG A 200 20.43 2.93 14.00
N ALA A 201 19.74 2.59 15.08
CA ALA A 201 18.72 1.55 15.09
C ALA A 201 17.67 1.81 16.16
N PHE A 202 16.56 1.15 16.08
CA PHE A 202 15.60 0.98 17.17
C PHE A 202 15.27 -0.51 17.37
N GLY A 203 14.82 -0.86 18.55
CA GLY A 203 14.33 -2.19 18.84
C GLY A 203 12.82 -2.15 19.12
N ALA A 204 12.10 -3.20 18.77
CA ALA A 204 10.68 -3.34 19.07
C ALA A 204 10.29 -4.78 19.40
N PRO A 205 9.27 -5.00 20.25
CA PRO A 205 8.69 -6.31 20.49
C PRO A 205 8.08 -6.90 19.22
N THR A 206 8.24 -8.19 19.01
CA THR A 206 7.73 -8.88 17.82
C THR A 206 6.58 -9.86 18.15
N VAL A 207 5.86 -10.25 17.11
CA VAL A 207 4.83 -11.30 17.16
C VAL A 207 5.41 -12.63 17.69
N SER A 208 6.70 -12.91 17.44
CA SER A 208 7.41 -14.09 17.91
C SER A 208 7.87 -14.02 19.37
N LYS A 209 7.49 -12.97 20.11
CA LYS A 209 7.84 -12.73 21.53
C LYS A 209 9.33 -12.45 21.76
N ASP A 210 10.01 -12.04 20.71
CA ASP A 210 11.40 -11.62 20.72
C ASP A 210 11.47 -10.08 20.70
N PHE A 211 12.63 -9.52 21.02
CA PHE A 211 12.89 -8.11 20.83
C PHE A 211 13.83 -7.93 19.61
N GLN A 212 13.28 -7.41 18.51
CA GLN A 212 13.98 -7.30 17.23
C GLN A 212 14.56 -5.90 17.05
N VAL A 213 15.82 -5.84 16.61
CA VAL A 213 16.48 -4.60 16.23
C VAL A 213 16.28 -4.33 14.75
N MET A 214 15.94 -3.08 14.40
CA MET A 214 15.77 -2.58 13.05
C MET A 214 16.80 -1.51 12.75
N SER A 215 17.44 -1.59 11.61
CA SER A 215 18.39 -0.56 11.15
C SER A 215 17.66 0.69 10.70
N ARG A 216 18.21 1.88 10.98
CA ARG A 216 17.69 3.16 10.49
C ARG A 216 18.06 3.43 9.04
N SER A 217 19.18 2.89 8.55
CA SER A 217 19.71 3.21 7.22
C SER A 217 18.94 2.55 6.08
N ASP A 218 18.55 1.30 6.27
CA ASP A 218 17.91 0.45 5.27
C ASP A 218 16.59 -0.17 5.74
N TRP A 219 16.20 0.11 6.98
CA TRP A 219 14.98 -0.40 7.61
C TRP A 219 14.88 -1.94 7.55
N SER A 220 16.03 -2.60 7.57
CA SER A 220 16.11 -4.06 7.58
C SER A 220 16.16 -4.61 9.00
N PRO A 221 15.58 -5.80 9.25
CA PRO A 221 15.71 -6.49 10.53
C PRO A 221 17.15 -6.93 10.74
N GLN A 222 17.68 -6.60 11.91
CA GLN A 222 19.05 -6.92 12.33
C GLN A 222 19.01 -8.08 13.34
N ARG A 223 19.66 -7.93 14.47
CA ARG A 223 19.73 -8.96 15.52
C ARG A 223 18.49 -8.98 16.38
N ALA A 224 18.09 -10.17 16.88
CA ALA A 224 16.96 -10.38 17.77
C ALA A 224 17.41 -10.95 19.11
N PHE A 225 16.79 -10.47 20.20
CA PHE A 225 16.99 -10.98 21.56
C PHE A 225 15.87 -11.97 21.89
N LYS A 226 16.22 -13.25 21.96
CA LYS A 226 15.29 -14.38 22.13
C LYS A 226 15.42 -15.01 23.51
N GLY A 227 14.34 -15.04 24.28
CA GLY A 227 14.39 -15.63 25.65
C GLY A 227 13.11 -15.49 26.45
N HIS A 228 12.13 -14.69 26.00
CA HIS A 228 10.81 -14.65 26.60
C HIS A 228 9.88 -15.74 26.03
N THR A 229 8.93 -16.18 26.84
CA THR A 229 7.94 -17.17 26.44
C THR A 229 6.55 -16.58 26.21
N SER A 230 6.36 -15.30 26.59
CA SER A 230 5.13 -14.55 26.41
C SER A 230 5.42 -13.13 25.85
N ASP A 231 4.36 -12.35 25.61
CA ASP A 231 4.48 -11.03 25.03
C ASP A 231 5.33 -10.09 25.88
N ILE A 232 6.20 -9.32 25.24
CA ILE A 232 7.02 -8.30 25.90
C ILE A 232 6.11 -7.15 26.31
N THR A 233 6.26 -6.68 27.55
CA THR A 233 5.46 -5.60 28.14
C THR A 233 6.23 -4.30 28.27
N ALA A 234 7.55 -4.35 28.50
CA ALA A 234 8.41 -3.18 28.48
C ALA A 234 9.84 -3.53 28.10
N ALA A 235 10.55 -2.58 27.51
CA ALA A 235 11.96 -2.70 27.15
C ALA A 235 12.65 -1.34 27.27
N ALA A 236 13.92 -1.33 27.72
CA ALA A 236 14.73 -0.12 27.82
C ALA A 236 16.22 -0.42 27.62
N TRP A 237 16.88 0.36 26.75
CA TRP A 237 18.33 0.37 26.62
C TRP A 237 18.98 1.09 27.78
N SER A 238 20.15 0.62 28.23
CA SER A 238 20.99 1.41 29.14
C SER A 238 21.42 2.74 28.48
N PRO A 239 21.74 3.79 29.25
CA PRO A 239 22.13 5.10 28.69
C PRO A 239 23.28 5.05 27.67
N ASN A 240 24.19 4.08 27.83
CA ASN A 240 25.31 3.88 26.89
C ASN A 240 25.04 2.80 25.81
N GLY A 241 23.84 2.23 25.75
CA GLY A 241 23.46 1.20 24.77
C GLY A 241 24.13 -0.17 24.93
N ALA A 242 24.97 -0.36 25.97
CA ALA A 242 25.71 -1.62 26.17
C ALA A 242 24.81 -2.75 26.70
N LEU A 243 23.73 -2.39 27.39
CA LEU A 243 22.79 -3.32 28.01
C LEU A 243 21.36 -3.05 27.55
N LEU A 244 20.54 -4.10 27.56
CA LEU A 244 19.10 -4.03 27.32
C LEU A 244 18.39 -4.72 28.47
N ALA A 245 17.36 -4.11 29.03
CA ALA A 245 16.43 -4.73 29.96
C ALA A 245 15.08 -4.96 29.28
N THR A 246 14.52 -6.18 29.38
CA THR A 246 13.20 -6.52 28.80
C THR A 246 12.35 -7.23 29.84
N SER A 247 11.07 -6.95 29.89
CA SER A 247 10.08 -7.66 30.69
C SER A 247 8.94 -8.19 29.83
N SER A 248 8.28 -9.24 30.33
CA SER A 248 7.21 -9.91 29.59
C SER A 248 6.10 -10.38 30.55
N LYS A 249 4.96 -10.73 29.98
CA LYS A 249 3.85 -11.40 30.69
C LYS A 249 4.25 -12.78 31.28
N ASP A 250 5.42 -13.33 30.90
CA ASP A 250 6.00 -14.52 31.53
C ASP A 250 6.55 -14.28 32.93
N LYS A 251 6.38 -13.05 33.46
CA LYS A 251 6.85 -12.59 34.78
C LYS A 251 8.36 -12.67 34.96
N ALA A 252 9.09 -12.59 33.84
CA ALA A 252 10.54 -12.51 33.86
C ALA A 252 10.99 -11.09 33.45
N LEU A 253 12.03 -10.60 34.16
CA LEU A 253 12.82 -9.44 33.76
C LEU A 253 14.21 -9.93 33.37
N ILE A 254 14.60 -9.70 32.13
CA ILE A 254 15.87 -10.20 31.57
C ILE A 254 16.81 -9.06 31.28
N LEU A 255 18.08 -9.22 31.72
CA LEU A 255 19.19 -8.34 31.39
C LEU A 255 20.05 -8.98 30.29
N TRP A 256 20.29 -8.23 29.23
CA TRP A 256 21.02 -8.67 28.04
C TRP A 256 22.29 -7.84 27.83
N ASP A 257 23.35 -8.48 27.35
CA ASP A 257 24.48 -7.82 26.73
C ASP A 257 24.14 -7.58 25.24
N THR A 258 24.12 -6.32 24.80
CA THR A 258 23.72 -5.94 23.45
C THR A 258 24.69 -6.41 22.37
N ARG A 259 25.97 -6.49 22.69
CA ARG A 259 27.03 -6.90 21.78
C ARG A 259 27.02 -8.40 21.50
N THR A 260 26.90 -9.22 22.56
CA THR A 260 26.95 -10.68 22.45
C THR A 260 25.56 -11.31 22.32
N GLN A 261 24.49 -10.58 22.57
CA GLN A 261 23.09 -11.03 22.66
C GLN A 261 22.87 -12.13 23.70
N LYS A 262 23.76 -12.26 24.66
CA LYS A 262 23.64 -13.24 25.74
C LYS A 262 22.82 -12.66 26.89
N ILE A 263 22.05 -13.53 27.52
CA ILE A 263 21.39 -13.23 28.77
C ILE A 263 22.47 -13.17 29.86
N LEU A 264 22.62 -12.01 30.48
CA LEU A 264 23.51 -11.82 31.61
C LEU A 264 22.85 -12.26 32.91
N LYS A 265 21.55 -11.93 33.04
CA LYS A 265 20.78 -12.31 34.22
C LYS A 265 19.30 -12.37 33.88
N ARG A 266 18.61 -13.36 34.45
CA ARG A 266 17.15 -13.53 34.39
C ARG A 266 16.59 -13.48 35.82
N TYR A 267 15.57 -12.69 36.02
CA TYR A 267 14.86 -12.51 37.28
C TYR A 267 13.43 -13.01 37.09
N ASP A 268 13.14 -14.26 37.58
CA ASP A 268 11.85 -14.91 37.45
C ASP A 268 10.92 -14.67 38.66
N SER A 269 11.29 -13.74 39.54
CA SER A 269 10.57 -13.50 40.81
C SER A 269 9.62 -12.28 40.72
N VAL A 270 9.26 -11.84 39.53
CA VAL A 270 8.35 -10.71 39.37
C VAL A 270 6.90 -11.18 39.62
N GLN A 271 6.22 -10.58 40.60
CA GLN A 271 4.87 -11.00 40.97
C GLN A 271 3.81 -10.54 39.99
N ASN A 272 3.91 -9.29 39.53
CA ASN A 272 2.95 -8.61 38.67
C ASN A 272 3.57 -8.18 37.35
N THR A 273 2.75 -7.93 36.32
CA THR A 273 3.22 -7.49 35.00
C THR A 273 3.90 -6.13 35.10
N ILE A 274 5.12 -6.02 34.61
CA ILE A 274 5.89 -4.76 34.53
C ILE A 274 5.38 -4.01 33.30
N LEU A 275 4.97 -2.74 33.46
CA LEU A 275 4.47 -1.88 32.38
C LEU A 275 5.46 -0.80 31.95
N SER A 276 6.33 -0.35 32.84
CA SER A 276 7.33 0.65 32.52
C SER A 276 8.68 0.31 33.15
N ILE A 277 9.75 0.42 32.39
CA ILE A 277 11.14 0.21 32.81
C ILE A 277 11.95 1.45 32.50
N GLN A 278 12.72 1.94 33.48
CA GLN A 278 13.58 3.11 33.32
C GLN A 278 14.95 2.84 33.96
N TRP A 279 16.00 3.05 33.17
CA TRP A 279 17.37 3.10 33.71
C TRP A 279 17.64 4.42 34.39
N HIS A 280 18.38 4.40 35.50
CA HIS A 280 18.95 5.62 36.03
C HIS A 280 20.04 6.15 35.07
N PRO A 281 20.09 7.46 34.78
CA PRO A 281 21.02 8.00 33.77
C PRO A 281 22.50 7.75 34.06
N THR A 282 22.93 7.68 35.33
CA THR A 282 24.34 7.56 35.72
C THR A 282 24.65 6.36 36.60
N ASP A 283 23.70 5.92 37.43
CA ASP A 283 23.97 4.92 38.48
C ASP A 283 23.48 3.52 38.05
N ASN A 284 24.04 2.49 38.65
CA ASN A 284 23.60 1.08 38.41
C ASN A 284 22.26 0.81 39.10
N VAL A 285 21.23 1.51 38.66
CA VAL A 285 19.87 1.39 39.18
C VAL A 285 18.88 1.24 38.06
N LEU A 286 17.99 0.28 38.20
CA LEU A 286 16.82 0.08 37.33
C LEU A 286 15.54 0.27 38.15
N SER A 287 14.67 1.17 37.69
CA SER A 287 13.34 1.34 38.26
C SER A 287 12.27 0.82 37.33
N TYR A 288 11.25 0.20 37.87
CA TYR A 288 10.12 -0.28 37.09
C TYR A 288 8.81 -0.20 37.88
N THR A 289 7.71 -0.05 37.16
CA THR A 289 6.37 -0.04 37.72
C THR A 289 5.52 -1.16 37.13
N ASN A 290 4.50 -1.59 37.86
CA ASN A 290 3.66 -2.72 37.48
C ASN A 290 2.16 -2.32 37.36
N ASN A 291 1.33 -3.33 37.03
CA ASN A 291 -0.13 -3.17 36.92
C ASN A 291 -0.86 -3.22 38.28
N ASN A 292 -0.14 -3.23 39.40
CA ASN A 292 -0.69 -3.22 40.78
C ASN A 292 -0.38 -1.93 41.55
N GLY A 293 0.05 -0.86 40.86
CA GLY A 293 0.30 0.43 41.52
C GLY A 293 1.65 0.51 42.27
N GLU A 294 2.58 -0.41 42.07
CA GLU A 294 3.82 -0.50 42.81
C GLU A 294 5.01 -0.01 41.99
N LEU A 295 5.91 0.75 42.65
CA LEU A 295 7.21 1.14 42.14
C LEU A 295 8.31 0.28 42.80
N PHE A 296 9.17 -0.29 41.97
CA PHE A 296 10.35 -1.03 42.41
C PHE A 296 11.63 -0.30 41.98
N ILE A 297 12.51 -0.07 42.91
CA ILE A 297 13.84 0.53 42.66
C ILE A 297 14.88 -0.55 42.99
N ARG A 298 15.60 -0.99 41.98
CA ARG A 298 16.59 -2.06 42.09
C ARG A 298 17.98 -1.46 41.97
N GLU A 299 18.63 -1.28 43.13
CA GLU A 299 20.04 -0.89 43.23
C GLU A 299 20.92 -2.09 42.88
N ASP A 300 22.09 -1.85 42.29
CA ASP A 300 23.03 -2.89 41.84
C ASP A 300 22.38 -3.90 40.88
N PHE A 301 21.56 -3.36 39.92
CA PHE A 301 20.80 -4.19 39.00
C PHE A 301 21.73 -5.03 38.12
N VAL A 302 22.81 -4.42 37.61
CA VAL A 302 23.83 -5.13 36.83
C VAL A 302 24.77 -5.83 37.81
N PRO A 303 24.99 -7.14 37.71
CA PRO A 303 25.89 -7.88 38.56
C PRO A 303 27.31 -7.36 38.52
N ASP A 304 28.05 -7.47 39.64
CA ASP A 304 29.43 -6.96 39.80
C ASP A 304 30.39 -7.41 38.69
N GLU A 305 30.18 -8.63 38.16
CA GLU A 305 30.96 -9.21 37.05
C GLU A 305 30.79 -8.43 35.73
N HIS A 306 29.68 -7.70 35.56
CA HIS A 306 29.31 -6.99 34.35
C HIS A 306 29.19 -5.48 34.51
N THR A 307 29.48 -4.93 35.68
CA THR A 307 29.42 -3.47 35.93
C THR A 307 30.35 -2.68 35.01
N GLY A 308 31.44 -3.29 34.56
CA GLY A 308 32.32 -2.70 33.55
C GLY A 308 31.64 -2.27 32.27
N LEU A 309 30.47 -2.90 31.90
CA LEU A 309 29.69 -2.56 30.71
C LEU A 309 28.95 -1.21 30.85
N LEU A 310 28.63 -0.80 32.07
CA LEU A 310 28.01 0.53 32.32
C LEU A 310 28.98 1.70 32.11
N ASN A 311 30.28 1.45 32.28
CA ASN A 311 31.32 2.46 32.18
C ASN A 311 31.96 2.53 30.76
N VAL A 312 31.49 1.78 29.82
CA VAL A 312 31.96 1.81 28.42
C VAL A 312 31.39 3.05 27.74
N GLU A 313 32.18 3.64 26.83
CA GLU A 313 31.67 4.66 25.91
C GLU A 313 30.49 4.12 25.14
N LEU A 314 29.70 5.01 24.49
CA LEU A 314 28.50 4.69 23.73
C LEU A 314 28.74 3.46 22.83
N GLN A 315 28.02 2.38 23.12
CA GLN A 315 28.11 1.13 22.39
C GLN A 315 27.33 1.26 21.07
N PRO A 316 27.88 0.84 19.92
CA PRO A 316 27.13 0.81 18.68
C PRO A 316 25.99 -0.21 18.71
N ALA A 317 24.88 0.13 18.02
CA ALA A 317 23.71 -0.73 17.90
C ALA A 317 24.07 -2.14 17.35
N PRO A 318 23.41 -3.20 17.81
CA PRO A 318 23.74 -4.57 17.42
C PRO A 318 23.28 -4.88 15.98
N MET A 319 24.14 -4.61 15.00
CA MET A 319 23.93 -4.85 13.57
C MET A 319 24.53 -6.17 13.12
N ASN A 320 23.98 -6.76 12.05
CA ASN A 320 24.45 -8.04 11.48
C ASN A 320 25.86 -7.98 10.89
N ASN A 321 26.29 -6.81 10.40
CA ASN A 321 27.56 -6.62 9.73
C ASN A 321 28.75 -6.35 10.69
N GLN A 322 28.54 -6.41 12.00
CA GLN A 322 29.62 -6.32 12.97
C GLN A 322 30.12 -7.72 13.31
N PRO A 323 31.44 -8.00 13.17
CA PRO A 323 31.97 -9.30 13.54
C PRO A 323 31.78 -9.56 15.04
N LEU A 324 31.25 -10.72 15.38
CA LEU A 324 31.23 -11.24 16.74
C LEU A 324 32.69 -11.42 17.16
N SER A 325 33.24 -10.46 17.91
CA SER A 325 34.58 -10.63 18.46
C SER A 325 34.52 -11.60 19.63
N GLU A 326 34.95 -12.82 19.40
CA GLU A 326 35.31 -13.73 20.48
C GLU A 326 36.42 -13.07 21.31
N VAL A 327 36.20 -13.01 22.61
CA VAL A 327 37.19 -12.55 23.58
C VAL A 327 38.30 -13.57 23.67
N SER A 328 39.41 -13.33 22.96
CA SER A 328 40.67 -13.98 23.25
C SER A 328 41.71 -12.89 23.49
N GLY A 329 42.15 -12.80 24.70
CA GLY A 329 43.12 -11.80 25.14
C GLY A 329 44.51 -11.98 24.51
N ASN A 330 45.12 -10.91 24.14
CA ASN A 330 46.42 -10.43 24.55
C ASN A 330 46.95 -9.34 23.63
N ALA A 331 47.44 -8.35 24.33
CA ALA A 331 48.06 -7.13 23.82
C ALA A 331 49.32 -7.37 22.97
N ARG A 332 49.54 -6.57 21.93
CA ARG A 332 50.68 -5.67 21.84
C ARG A 332 50.72 -4.84 20.56
N ARG A 333 51.16 -3.67 20.77
CA ARG A 333 51.30 -2.47 19.93
C ARG A 333 52.32 -2.57 18.79
N PRO A 334 52.52 -1.45 18.09
CA PRO A 334 52.60 -1.31 16.63
C PRO A 334 54.02 -1.06 16.16
N ILE A 335 54.31 -1.07 14.83
CA ILE A 335 55.38 -0.25 14.27
C ILE A 335 55.21 -0.12 12.74
N THR A 336 55.43 1.05 12.33
CA THR A 336 55.53 1.84 11.13
C THR A 336 56.45 1.32 10.01
N ASN A 337 56.13 1.80 8.82
CA ASN A 337 56.96 2.26 7.71
C ASN A 337 57.65 1.28 6.74
N GLY A 338 57.33 1.44 5.49
CA GLY A 338 58.36 1.89 4.57
C GLY A 338 58.75 0.96 3.40
N HIS A 339 58.51 1.47 2.20
CA HIS A 339 59.31 1.28 0.97
C HIS A 339 58.96 0.13 0.02
N LYS A 340 58.57 0.57 -1.19
CA LYS A 340 58.74 -0.06 -2.52
C LYS A 340 60.25 -0.36 -2.78
N PRO A 341 60.74 -1.12 -3.80
CA PRO A 341 60.08 -1.46 -5.09
C PRO A 341 60.43 -2.86 -5.69
N GLY A 342 59.77 -3.20 -6.77
CA GLY A 342 60.45 -3.84 -7.91
C GLY A 342 60.14 -5.30 -8.18
N GLY A 343 59.60 -5.58 -9.36
CA GLY A 343 60.07 -6.62 -10.19
C GLY A 343 59.18 -7.80 -10.58
N ARG A 344 58.55 -7.66 -11.72
CA ARG A 344 58.47 -8.66 -12.83
C ARG A 344 57.82 -10.03 -12.65
N ASP A 345 56.83 -10.16 -13.52
CA ASP A 345 56.56 -11.19 -14.54
C ASP A 345 55.67 -12.38 -14.15
N ASN A 346 54.51 -12.54 -14.72
CA ASN A 346 54.12 -13.28 -15.92
C ASN A 346 52.64 -13.61 -15.96
N ARG A 347 52.07 -13.21 -17.09
CA ARG A 347 51.10 -13.93 -17.93
C ARG A 347 50.00 -14.76 -17.27
N ASP A 348 48.71 -14.29 -17.42
CA ASP A 348 47.83 -15.00 -18.36
C ASP A 348 46.72 -14.04 -18.82
N GLY A 349 46.48 -14.07 -20.13
CA GLY A 349 45.61 -13.13 -20.83
C GLY A 349 44.18 -13.60 -20.90
N THR A 350 43.32 -12.63 -20.85
CA THR A 350 42.01 -12.68 -21.50
C THR A 350 41.84 -11.41 -22.35
N PRO A 351 41.21 -11.52 -23.53
CA PRO A 351 41.22 -10.45 -24.52
C PRO A 351 40.05 -9.49 -24.31
N ASP A 352 40.33 -8.32 -23.75
CA ASP A 352 39.47 -7.15 -23.84
C ASP A 352 39.98 -6.29 -25.03
N GLY A 353 39.49 -6.60 -26.19
CA GLY A 353 39.83 -5.87 -27.38
C GLY A 353 38.74 -5.87 -28.46
N TYR A 354 37.48 -5.83 -28.09
CA TYR A 354 36.38 -5.81 -29.07
C TYR A 354 35.34 -4.71 -28.86
N LEU A 355 35.52 -3.80 -27.93
CA LEU A 355 34.57 -2.73 -27.65
C LEU A 355 34.97 -1.33 -28.14
N ASP A 356 36.24 -1.13 -28.51
CA ASP A 356 36.72 0.18 -28.95
C ASP A 356 36.51 0.48 -30.45
N ASP A 357 36.19 -0.52 -31.24
CA ASP A 357 35.95 -0.36 -32.70
C ASP A 357 34.45 -0.18 -33.08
N LEU A 358 33.54 -0.17 -32.12
CA LEU A 358 32.10 -0.05 -32.40
C LEU A 358 31.50 1.30 -32.07
N LEU A 359 32.25 2.21 -31.45
CA LEU A 359 31.80 3.55 -31.10
C LEU A 359 32.63 4.58 -31.87
N GLY A 360 32.11 5.03 -33.00
CA GLY A 360 32.69 6.14 -33.75
C GLY A 360 32.77 7.43 -32.92
N PRO A 361 33.68 8.37 -33.31
CA PRO A 361 34.04 9.51 -32.47
C PRO A 361 33.02 10.67 -32.34
N ASP A 362 31.76 10.49 -32.73
CA ASP A 362 30.76 11.56 -32.80
C ASP A 362 29.65 11.49 -31.70
N ALA A 363 29.86 10.74 -30.63
CA ALA A 363 28.87 10.62 -29.57
C ALA A 363 29.12 11.50 -28.32
N MET A 364 29.88 12.57 -28.44
CA MET A 364 30.09 13.55 -27.39
C MET A 364 29.70 14.95 -27.88
N SER A 365 28.43 15.27 -27.85
CA SER A 365 27.99 16.65 -27.77
C SER A 365 27.18 16.88 -26.51
N GLU A 366 27.80 17.63 -25.64
CA GLU A 366 27.18 18.24 -24.48
C GLU A 366 26.06 19.19 -24.95
N ASP A 367 24.84 18.90 -24.53
CA ASP A 367 23.83 19.91 -24.22
C ASP A 367 22.86 19.35 -23.17
N GLY A 368 23.27 19.48 -21.93
CA GLY A 368 22.45 19.22 -20.76
C GLY A 368 21.69 20.46 -20.34
N ALA A 369 20.43 20.58 -20.69
CA ALA A 369 19.54 21.52 -20.03
C ALA A 369 18.95 20.86 -18.78
N GLY A 370 19.23 21.48 -17.63
CA GLY A 370 18.80 21.07 -16.32
C GLY A 370 17.29 21.01 -16.16
N PHE A 371 16.86 19.98 -15.50
CA PHE A 371 15.51 19.76 -15.04
C PHE A 371 15.48 20.03 -13.54
N ILE A 372 14.77 21.07 -13.13
CA ILE A 372 14.42 21.62 -11.83
C ILE A 372 15.02 23.02 -11.64
N GLU A 373 14.19 24.02 -11.78
CA GLU A 373 14.26 25.27 -11.05
C GLU A 373 12.85 25.59 -10.53
N ASP A 374 12.81 25.80 -9.24
CA ASP A 374 11.69 26.37 -8.49
C ASP A 374 11.71 27.88 -8.74
N ASP A 375 10.61 28.45 -9.20
CA ASP A 375 10.44 29.89 -9.16
C ASP A 375 8.97 30.27 -8.85
N ASP A 376 8.75 30.64 -7.59
CA ASP A 376 7.57 31.33 -7.11
C ASP A 376 7.70 32.84 -7.39
N GLY A 377 7.18 33.26 -8.53
CA GLY A 377 7.17 34.67 -8.91
C GLY A 377 5.81 35.15 -9.42
N ALA A 378 4.95 35.66 -8.50
CA ALA A 378 3.75 36.40 -8.85
C ALA A 378 4.10 37.78 -9.42
N GLY A 379 3.57 38.09 -10.58
CA GLY A 379 3.66 39.46 -11.13
C GLY A 379 2.56 39.76 -12.16
N TYR A 380 1.66 40.63 -11.76
CA TYR A 380 0.63 41.25 -12.62
C TYR A 380 1.22 42.15 -13.70
N ALA A 381 0.64 42.19 -14.90
CA ALA A 381 0.39 43.42 -15.66
C ALA A 381 -0.40 43.23 -16.96
N GLU A 382 -1.22 44.15 -17.20
CA GLU A 382 -2.31 44.48 -18.10
C GLU A 382 -2.03 44.41 -19.63
N GLU A 383 -3.16 44.20 -20.36
CA GLU A 383 -3.32 44.43 -21.82
C GLU A 383 -2.97 45.88 -22.29
N PRO A 384 -2.79 46.14 -23.56
CA PRO A 384 -3.90 46.34 -24.47
C PRO A 384 -3.71 46.09 -26.00
N ASN A 385 -4.80 45.64 -26.58
CA ASN A 385 -5.44 46.04 -27.86
C ASN A 385 -4.62 46.55 -29.07
N ARG A 386 -4.77 45.94 -30.26
CA ARG A 386 -5.36 46.50 -31.50
C ARG A 386 -4.98 45.81 -32.83
N ASN A 387 -6.05 45.42 -33.50
CA ASN A 387 -6.32 45.54 -34.95
C ASN A 387 -5.22 45.41 -36.04
N GLY A 388 -5.49 44.55 -37.02
CA GLY A 388 -4.90 44.65 -38.36
C GLY A 388 -5.45 43.61 -39.34
N LYS A 389 -6.40 44.06 -40.17
CA LYS A 389 -7.01 43.35 -41.30
C LYS A 389 -6.05 43.15 -42.49
N ARG A 390 -6.45 42.19 -43.36
CA ARG A 390 -6.37 42.09 -44.83
C ARG A 390 -5.33 41.10 -45.36
N THR A 391 -5.54 40.37 -46.44
CA THR A 391 -6.62 40.17 -47.43
C THR A 391 -6.22 38.96 -48.30
N ALA A 392 -7.19 38.25 -48.77
CA ALA A 392 -7.12 37.17 -49.73
C ALA A 392 -6.69 37.62 -51.11
N THR A 393 -6.14 36.73 -51.90
CA THR A 393 -6.36 36.76 -53.35
C THR A 393 -6.49 35.36 -53.92
N ALA A 394 -7.63 35.09 -54.42
CA ALA A 394 -7.98 33.88 -55.11
C ALA A 394 -7.53 33.92 -56.57
N LEU A 395 -7.21 32.78 -57.13
CA LEU A 395 -7.21 32.56 -58.55
C LEU A 395 -8.08 31.35 -58.88
N THR A 396 -9.24 31.62 -59.41
CA THR A 396 -10.25 30.73 -59.92
C THR A 396 -9.97 30.30 -61.37
N GLY A 397 -10.05 28.99 -61.57
CA GLY A 397 -10.32 28.41 -62.93
C GLY A 397 -11.42 27.36 -62.84
N PRO A 398 -12.39 27.37 -63.76
CA PRO A 398 -13.60 26.55 -63.63
C PRO A 398 -13.35 25.10 -64.02
N ARG A 399 -13.67 24.18 -63.10
CA ARG A 399 -13.86 22.74 -63.45
C ARG A 399 -15.33 22.42 -63.59
N PRO A 400 -15.68 21.56 -64.55
CA PRO A 400 -17.07 21.25 -64.88
C PRO A 400 -17.76 20.48 -63.76
N LYS A 401 -19.00 20.88 -63.50
CA LYS A 401 -19.94 20.19 -62.60
C LYS A 401 -20.25 18.80 -63.10
N ARG A 402 -19.92 17.78 -62.32
CA ARG A 402 -20.52 16.42 -62.43
C ARG A 402 -21.83 16.42 -61.67
N PRO A 403 -22.86 15.66 -62.15
CA PRO A 403 -24.16 15.68 -61.50
C PRO A 403 -24.14 14.99 -60.14
N ASN A 404 -24.86 15.60 -59.22
CA ASN A 404 -25.16 15.06 -57.91
C ASN A 404 -25.89 13.74 -57.99
N GLY A 405 -25.44 12.76 -57.24
CA GLY A 405 -26.22 11.61 -56.97
C GLY A 405 -25.40 10.51 -56.33
N PHE A 406 -24.94 10.71 -55.08
CA PHE A 406 -24.72 9.72 -54.07
C PHE A 406 -24.09 10.53 -52.92
N SER A 407 -24.82 10.79 -51.84
CA SER A 407 -24.22 11.15 -50.58
C SER A 407 -23.23 10.04 -50.28
N SER A 408 -21.93 10.35 -50.27
CA SER A 408 -20.93 9.36 -49.85
C SER A 408 -21.26 8.99 -48.41
N PHE A 409 -21.75 7.77 -48.22
CA PHE A 409 -21.90 7.18 -46.89
C PHE A 409 -20.55 7.23 -46.23
N GLN A 410 -20.41 8.02 -45.15
CA GLN A 410 -19.26 8.01 -44.30
C GLN A 410 -19.65 7.28 -43.03
N PRO A 411 -19.04 6.13 -42.78
CA PRO A 411 -19.31 5.41 -41.54
C PRO A 411 -18.91 6.25 -40.33
N ARG A 412 -19.68 6.17 -39.26
CA ARG A 412 -19.32 6.74 -37.98
C ARG A 412 -18.24 5.84 -37.36
N ILE A 413 -17.06 6.40 -37.13
CA ILE A 413 -15.93 5.72 -36.47
C ILE A 413 -15.90 6.06 -34.98
N HIS A 414 -15.41 5.11 -34.18
CA HIS A 414 -15.09 5.39 -32.78
C HIS A 414 -13.83 6.24 -32.66
N GLU A 415 -13.91 7.34 -31.90
CA GLU A 415 -12.76 8.21 -31.64
C GLU A 415 -11.74 7.56 -30.71
N SER A 416 -10.46 7.95 -30.87
CA SER A 416 -9.42 7.46 -30.00
C SER A 416 -9.47 8.11 -28.61
N PHE A 417 -9.23 7.35 -27.56
CA PHE A 417 -9.17 7.87 -26.19
C PHE A 417 -8.05 7.21 -25.36
N GLN A 418 -7.60 7.91 -24.34
CA GLN A 418 -6.64 7.44 -23.36
C GLN A 418 -7.39 6.99 -22.11
N PRO A 419 -7.31 5.70 -21.69
CA PRO A 419 -7.92 5.23 -20.46
C PRO A 419 -7.51 6.05 -19.24
N GLY A 420 -8.47 6.42 -18.37
CA GLY A 420 -8.22 7.23 -17.19
C GLY A 420 -8.05 8.73 -17.42
N SER A 421 -8.07 9.19 -18.69
CA SER A 421 -7.99 10.64 -19.02
C SER A 421 -9.37 11.26 -19.04
N THR A 422 -9.49 12.49 -18.50
CA THR A 422 -10.74 13.26 -18.49
C THR A 422 -10.69 14.46 -19.45
N PRO A 423 -11.83 14.96 -19.93
CA PRO A 423 -11.88 16.19 -20.71
C PRO A 423 -11.46 17.40 -19.86
N TRP A 424 -11.10 18.51 -20.52
CA TRP A 424 -10.84 19.78 -19.84
C TRP A 424 -12.11 20.32 -19.20
N LYS A 425 -12.02 20.67 -17.91
CA LYS A 425 -13.06 21.39 -17.18
C LYS A 425 -12.42 22.62 -16.53
N GLY A 426 -12.63 23.80 -17.12
CA GLY A 426 -11.85 24.98 -16.80
C GLY A 426 -10.39 24.86 -17.26
N ASN A 427 -9.45 25.11 -16.37
CA ASN A 427 -8.01 25.03 -16.66
C ASN A 427 -7.33 23.75 -16.16
N ARG A 428 -8.10 22.75 -15.72
CA ARG A 428 -7.57 21.51 -15.12
C ARG A 428 -8.19 20.27 -15.74
N ARG A 429 -7.44 19.16 -15.78
CA ARG A 429 -7.95 17.83 -16.09
C ARG A 429 -7.05 16.74 -15.52
N TYR A 430 -7.58 15.53 -15.37
CA TYR A 430 -6.78 14.35 -15.13
C TYR A 430 -6.28 13.78 -16.46
N LEU A 431 -5.00 13.40 -16.50
CA LEU A 431 -4.38 12.70 -17.63
C LEU A 431 -4.39 11.19 -17.42
N CYS A 432 -4.37 10.74 -16.16
CA CYS A 432 -4.42 9.33 -15.76
C CYS A 432 -5.05 9.21 -14.38
N LEU A 433 -5.91 8.21 -14.21
CA LEU A 433 -6.51 7.81 -12.93
C LEU A 433 -6.45 6.28 -12.85
N ASN A 434 -5.74 5.71 -11.87
CA ASN A 434 -5.68 4.29 -11.62
C ASN A 434 -5.53 3.99 -10.12
N LEU A 435 -5.26 2.75 -9.71
CA LEU A 435 -5.13 2.36 -8.29
C LEU A 435 -3.83 2.83 -7.63
N ILE A 436 -2.82 3.16 -8.40
CA ILE A 436 -1.51 3.58 -7.90
C ILE A 436 -1.54 5.06 -7.55
N GLY A 437 -2.21 5.86 -8.39
CA GLY A 437 -2.30 7.29 -8.20
C GLY A 437 -3.00 7.99 -9.35
N PHE A 438 -2.73 9.27 -9.48
CA PHE A 438 -3.30 10.07 -10.55
C PHE A 438 -2.31 11.14 -11.03
N VAL A 439 -2.40 11.39 -12.33
CA VAL A 439 -1.64 12.45 -13.02
C VAL A 439 -2.63 13.51 -13.48
N TRP A 440 -2.41 14.74 -13.10
CA TRP A 440 -3.26 15.85 -13.52
C TRP A 440 -2.44 17.04 -14.01
N THR A 441 -3.07 17.87 -14.81
CA THR A 441 -2.42 19.03 -15.42
C THR A 441 -3.26 20.29 -15.26
N VAL A 442 -2.54 21.41 -15.15
CA VAL A 442 -3.11 22.75 -15.14
C VAL A 442 -2.61 23.52 -16.35
N ASN A 443 -3.51 24.06 -17.13
CA ASN A 443 -3.16 24.96 -18.25
C ASN A 443 -2.92 26.38 -17.72
N GLN A 444 -1.72 26.92 -17.99
CA GLN A 444 -1.27 28.26 -17.62
C GLN A 444 -0.91 29.10 -18.85
N ASP A 445 -1.62 28.91 -19.98
CA ASP A 445 -1.47 29.57 -21.28
C ASP A 445 -0.14 29.32 -21.99
N THR A 446 1.00 29.63 -21.37
CA THR A 446 2.34 29.46 -21.95
C THR A 446 2.87 28.03 -21.76
N HIS A 447 2.57 27.40 -20.64
CA HIS A 447 3.01 26.08 -20.28
C HIS A 447 1.92 25.36 -19.47
N HIS A 448 2.08 24.06 -19.26
CA HIS A 448 1.26 23.33 -18.30
C HIS A 448 2.09 23.05 -17.04
N THR A 449 1.43 22.86 -15.92
CA THR A 449 2.02 22.25 -14.72
C THR A 449 1.42 20.86 -14.57
N VAL A 450 2.27 19.84 -14.62
CA VAL A 450 1.88 18.44 -14.42
C VAL A 450 2.21 18.04 -13.00
N THR A 451 1.24 17.46 -12.31
CA THR A 451 1.40 16.92 -10.94
C THR A 451 1.08 15.43 -10.96
N VAL A 452 1.93 14.66 -10.32
CA VAL A 452 1.78 13.21 -10.12
C VAL A 452 1.63 12.97 -8.63
N GLU A 453 0.51 12.41 -8.24
CA GLU A 453 0.18 12.09 -6.85
C GLU A 453 -0.10 10.59 -6.72
N PHE A 454 0.43 9.99 -5.66
CA PHE A 454 0.27 8.57 -5.36
C PHE A 454 -0.72 8.36 -4.22
N TYR A 455 -1.44 7.25 -4.25
CA TYR A 455 -2.29 6.85 -3.11
C TYR A 455 -1.41 6.35 -1.97
N ASP A 456 -0.40 5.54 -2.28
CA ASP A 456 0.62 5.12 -1.32
C ASP A 456 1.85 6.04 -1.40
N ARG A 457 1.91 7.02 -0.48
CA ARG A 457 3.02 7.95 -0.36
C ARG A 457 4.25 7.35 0.31
N HIS A 458 4.16 6.10 0.78
CA HIS A 458 5.28 5.38 1.38
C HIS A 458 6.17 4.77 0.30
N GLU A 459 5.58 4.26 -0.77
CA GLU A 459 6.32 3.70 -1.87
C GLU A 459 6.87 4.79 -2.79
N HIS A 460 6.05 5.80 -3.11
CA HIS A 460 6.41 6.84 -4.06
C HIS A 460 6.07 8.24 -3.54
N ARG A 461 6.98 9.20 -3.79
CA ARG A 461 6.75 10.61 -3.43
C ARG A 461 6.00 11.32 -4.53
N ASP A 462 5.02 12.14 -4.15
CA ASP A 462 4.36 13.07 -5.07
C ASP A 462 5.40 14.02 -5.66
N PHE A 463 5.23 14.37 -6.93
CA PHE A 463 6.06 15.37 -7.59
C PHE A 463 5.28 16.17 -8.62
N HIS A 464 5.76 17.37 -8.90
CA HIS A 464 5.23 18.24 -9.94
C HIS A 464 6.36 18.83 -10.75
N PHE A 465 6.04 19.28 -11.96
CA PHE A 465 6.99 19.95 -12.83
C PHE A 465 6.29 20.84 -13.85
N THR A 466 7.03 21.86 -14.31
CA THR A 466 6.62 22.73 -15.40
C THR A 466 6.78 21.99 -16.72
N ASP A 467 5.72 21.96 -17.51
CA ASP A 467 5.64 21.25 -18.77
C ASP A 467 5.53 22.25 -19.95
N PRO A 468 6.63 22.53 -20.65
CA PRO A 468 6.63 23.39 -21.83
C PRO A 468 6.08 22.68 -23.09
N TYR A 469 5.98 21.35 -23.07
CA TYR A 469 5.56 20.54 -24.23
C TYR A 469 4.05 20.31 -24.26
N LYS A 470 3.33 20.67 -23.18
CA LYS A 470 1.88 20.53 -23.03
C LYS A 470 1.43 19.08 -23.18
N TYR A 471 1.97 18.17 -22.35
CA TYR A 471 1.58 16.77 -22.34
C TYR A 471 0.07 16.60 -22.20
N ASP A 472 -0.50 15.78 -23.07
CA ASP A 472 -1.94 15.58 -23.22
C ASP A 472 -2.41 14.17 -22.80
N LYS A 473 -1.52 13.21 -22.70
CA LYS A 473 -1.76 11.85 -22.28
C LYS A 473 -0.73 11.42 -21.23
N ALA A 474 -1.16 10.61 -20.27
CA ALA A 474 -0.28 10.00 -19.27
C ALA A 474 -0.67 8.56 -18.96
N CYS A 475 0.31 7.75 -18.53
CA CYS A 475 0.13 6.48 -17.87
C CYS A 475 1.02 6.44 -16.62
N LEU A 476 0.54 5.77 -15.58
CA LEU A 476 1.20 5.66 -14.29
C LEU A 476 1.23 4.20 -13.85
N ASN A 477 2.40 3.70 -13.41
CA ASN A 477 2.53 2.45 -12.68
C ASN A 477 3.58 2.60 -11.56
N ASP A 478 3.86 1.52 -10.82
CA ASP A 478 4.83 1.54 -9.71
C ASP A 478 6.25 1.87 -10.18
N LYS A 479 6.60 1.59 -11.43
CA LYS A 479 7.95 1.78 -11.97
C LYS A 479 8.19 3.15 -12.56
N GLY A 480 7.15 3.82 -13.06
CA GLY A 480 7.35 5.11 -13.73
C GLY A 480 6.09 5.80 -14.23
N THR A 481 6.29 7.00 -14.73
CA THR A 481 5.27 7.83 -15.38
C THR A 481 5.63 7.99 -16.85
N LEU A 482 4.71 7.62 -17.73
CA LEU A 482 4.80 7.81 -19.18
C LEU A 482 3.93 9.00 -19.57
N LEU A 483 4.48 9.88 -20.39
CA LEU A 483 3.83 11.11 -20.87
C LEU A 483 3.94 11.18 -22.39
N SER A 484 2.97 11.81 -23.04
CA SER A 484 3.03 12.10 -24.47
C SER A 484 2.44 13.45 -24.79
N CYS A 485 2.97 14.11 -25.83
CA CYS A 485 2.42 15.33 -26.38
C CYS A 485 2.23 15.22 -27.88
N ASP A 486 1.28 15.95 -28.42
CA ASP A 486 1.06 16.09 -29.85
C ASP A 486 2.12 17.00 -30.49
N ALA A 487 2.28 16.91 -31.81
CA ALA A 487 3.18 17.77 -32.57
C ALA A 487 2.67 19.21 -32.57
N THR A 488 3.56 20.17 -32.31
CA THR A 488 3.34 21.61 -32.43
C THR A 488 4.24 22.21 -33.52
N ALA A 489 4.18 23.51 -33.70
CA ALA A 489 5.10 24.20 -34.60
C ALA A 489 6.57 24.10 -34.13
N ASP A 490 6.76 23.98 -32.81
CA ASP A 490 8.09 24.08 -32.17
C ASP A 490 8.73 22.70 -31.93
N HIS A 491 7.91 21.62 -31.78
CA HIS A 491 8.42 20.27 -31.52
C HIS A 491 7.56 19.19 -32.19
N PRO A 492 8.12 18.03 -32.55
CA PRO A 492 7.39 16.87 -33.00
C PRO A 492 6.59 16.25 -31.85
N ALA A 493 5.64 15.38 -32.17
CA ALA A 493 5.02 14.50 -31.15
C ALA A 493 6.10 13.64 -30.52
N MET A 494 6.02 13.43 -29.22
CA MET A 494 7.03 12.66 -28.47
C MET A 494 6.45 11.85 -27.32
N LEU A 495 7.19 10.83 -26.92
CA LEU A 495 7.01 10.08 -25.71
C LEU A 495 8.11 10.47 -24.71
N GLN A 496 7.73 10.64 -23.45
CA GLN A 496 8.66 10.80 -22.32
C GLN A 496 8.33 9.78 -21.25
N TYR A 497 9.33 9.08 -20.76
CA TYR A 497 9.20 8.19 -19.61
C TYR A 497 10.11 8.63 -18.48
N ARG A 498 9.56 8.71 -17.28
CA ARG A 498 10.26 9.01 -16.03
C ARG A 498 10.11 7.87 -15.05
N PRO A 499 11.17 7.12 -14.73
CA PRO A 499 11.15 6.09 -13.70
C PRO A 499 11.05 6.74 -12.31
N HIS A 500 10.37 6.07 -11.37
CA HIS A 500 10.21 6.54 -9.99
C HIS A 500 11.42 6.20 -9.14
N GLU A 501 11.99 5.01 -9.33
CA GLU A 501 13.20 4.56 -8.65
C GLU A 501 14.40 4.62 -9.59
N THR A 502 15.44 5.31 -9.17
CA THR A 502 16.66 5.41 -9.94
C THR A 502 17.90 5.33 -9.04
N TRP A 503 18.87 4.52 -9.46
CA TRP A 503 20.19 4.49 -8.84
C TRP A 503 21.18 5.46 -9.47
N THR A 504 20.77 6.15 -10.55
CA THR A 504 21.55 7.16 -11.26
C THR A 504 20.80 8.49 -11.32
N SER A 505 21.50 9.59 -11.47
CA SER A 505 20.94 10.95 -11.40
C SER A 505 20.13 11.41 -12.63
N ARG A 506 20.13 10.65 -13.73
CA ARG A 506 19.36 10.95 -14.96
C ARG A 506 18.97 9.66 -15.65
N THR A 507 17.70 9.27 -15.50
CA THR A 507 17.16 8.04 -16.10
C THR A 507 15.90 8.27 -16.92
N ASP A 508 15.36 9.48 -16.93
CA ASP A 508 14.27 9.87 -17.83
C ASP A 508 14.79 9.92 -19.28
N TRP A 509 13.97 9.45 -20.19
CA TRP A 509 14.28 9.51 -21.62
C TRP A 509 13.10 10.07 -22.42
N ARG A 510 13.41 10.65 -23.57
CA ARG A 510 12.45 11.17 -24.53
C ARG A 510 12.73 10.62 -25.91
N THR A 511 11.66 10.30 -26.62
CA THR A 511 11.79 9.83 -28.01
C THR A 511 10.79 10.60 -28.88
N PRO A 512 11.26 11.34 -29.91
CA PRO A 512 10.37 11.99 -30.87
C PRO A 512 9.80 10.94 -31.83
N LEU A 513 8.55 11.15 -32.23
CA LEU A 513 7.92 10.36 -33.28
C LEU A 513 8.27 10.92 -34.68
N PRO A 514 8.15 10.09 -35.74
CA PRO A 514 8.31 10.54 -37.11
C PRO A 514 7.40 11.71 -37.45
N LYS A 515 7.85 12.56 -38.36
CA LYS A 515 7.10 13.76 -38.75
C LYS A 515 5.70 13.42 -39.31
N GLY A 516 4.67 14.02 -38.72
CA GLY A 516 3.27 13.83 -39.11
C GLY A 516 2.60 12.66 -38.42
N GLU A 517 3.26 12.00 -37.49
CA GLU A 517 2.72 10.93 -36.66
C GLU A 517 2.45 11.47 -35.23
N THR A 518 1.27 11.15 -34.68
CA THR A 518 0.85 11.53 -33.33
C THR A 518 0.43 10.31 -32.54
N VAL A 519 0.51 10.37 -31.23
CA VAL A 519 0.08 9.26 -30.35
C VAL A 519 -1.43 9.30 -30.20
N THR A 520 -2.12 8.23 -30.56
CA THR A 520 -3.57 8.08 -30.39
C THR A 520 -3.91 7.58 -28.98
N SER A 521 -3.20 6.55 -28.52
CA SER A 521 -3.32 6.02 -27.17
C SER A 521 -1.99 5.38 -26.75
N MET A 522 -1.76 5.25 -25.46
CA MET A 522 -0.56 4.62 -24.93
C MET A 522 -0.86 3.80 -23.67
N SER A 523 -0.02 2.84 -23.39
CA SER A 523 -0.07 2.03 -22.17
C SER A 523 1.31 1.73 -21.62
N LEU A 524 1.38 1.52 -20.33
CA LEU A 524 2.60 1.26 -19.57
C LEU A 524 2.39 0.00 -18.73
N SER A 525 3.25 -0.99 -18.94
CA SER A 525 3.33 -2.19 -18.11
C SER A 525 4.65 -2.24 -17.34
N ASP A 526 4.84 -3.29 -16.55
CA ASP A 526 6.10 -3.51 -15.80
C ASP A 526 7.30 -3.85 -16.68
N SER A 527 7.08 -4.18 -17.95
CA SER A 527 8.13 -4.64 -18.86
C SER A 527 8.26 -3.80 -20.13
N CYS A 528 7.20 -3.14 -20.58
CA CYS A 528 7.22 -2.39 -21.84
C CYS A 528 6.30 -1.17 -21.86
N ILE A 529 6.59 -0.30 -22.78
CA ILE A 529 5.80 0.89 -23.14
C ILE A 529 5.22 0.66 -24.53
N VAL A 530 3.92 0.91 -24.69
CA VAL A 530 3.21 0.74 -25.95
C VAL A 530 2.57 2.06 -26.34
N ALA A 531 2.68 2.43 -27.61
CA ALA A 531 2.02 3.58 -28.19
C ALA A 531 1.39 3.22 -29.52
N THR A 532 0.10 3.47 -29.66
CA THR A 532 -0.61 3.42 -30.94
C THR A 532 -0.56 4.80 -31.59
N THR A 533 -0.50 4.87 -32.92
CA THR A 533 -0.25 6.14 -33.61
C THR A 533 -1.27 6.42 -34.71
N SER A 534 -1.42 7.69 -35.07
CA SER A 534 -2.30 8.16 -36.14
C SER A 534 -1.95 7.58 -37.52
N ALA A 535 -0.70 7.11 -37.70
CA ALA A 535 -0.25 6.44 -38.92
C ALA A 535 -0.59 4.92 -38.94
N GLY A 536 -1.32 4.41 -37.90
CA GLY A 536 -1.71 3.02 -37.78
C GLY A 536 -0.55 2.10 -37.35
N TYR A 537 0.47 2.63 -36.70
CA TYR A 537 1.55 1.84 -36.13
C TYR A 537 1.33 1.61 -34.64
N VAL A 538 1.70 0.42 -34.17
CA VAL A 538 1.94 0.07 -32.79
C VAL A 538 3.45 0.08 -32.56
N ARG A 539 3.91 0.89 -31.65
CA ARG A 539 5.32 1.04 -31.26
C ARG A 539 5.51 0.54 -29.85
N VAL A 540 6.42 -0.39 -29.68
CA VAL A 540 6.74 -0.98 -28.38
C VAL A 540 8.16 -0.66 -28.01
N TYR A 541 8.36 -0.12 -26.81
CA TYR A 541 9.65 0.24 -26.26
C TYR A 541 9.89 -0.50 -24.94
N SER A 542 11.15 -0.76 -24.62
CA SER A 542 11.55 -1.15 -23.26
C SER A 542 11.36 0.03 -22.30
N LEU A 543 11.34 -0.22 -21.00
CA LEU A 543 11.31 0.84 -19.98
C LEU A 543 12.55 1.77 -20.03
N PHE A 544 13.60 1.36 -20.73
CA PHE A 544 14.83 2.14 -20.94
C PHE A 544 14.88 2.86 -22.29
N GLY A 545 13.77 2.89 -23.04
CA GLY A 545 13.66 3.64 -24.30
C GLY A 545 14.15 2.92 -25.56
N LEU A 546 14.57 1.64 -25.45
CA LEU A 546 14.96 0.85 -26.61
C LEU A 546 13.69 0.43 -27.40
N PRO A 547 13.57 0.75 -28.71
CA PRO A 547 12.48 0.24 -29.52
C PRO A 547 12.61 -1.29 -29.69
N LEU A 548 11.61 -2.01 -29.19
CA LEU A 548 11.57 -3.48 -29.24
C LEU A 548 10.85 -3.98 -30.49
N LYS A 549 9.73 -3.36 -30.85
CA LYS A 549 8.88 -3.80 -31.96
C LYS A 549 8.13 -2.62 -32.59
N VAL A 550 7.98 -2.62 -33.87
CA VAL A 550 7.09 -1.70 -34.59
C VAL A 550 6.35 -2.48 -35.66
N TYR A 551 5.02 -2.41 -35.64
CA TYR A 551 4.18 -3.09 -36.64
C TYR A 551 2.92 -2.27 -36.94
N ARG A 552 2.22 -2.60 -38.02
CA ARG A 552 0.95 -1.98 -38.39
C ARG A 552 -0.20 -2.70 -37.74
N GLN A 553 -1.04 -1.92 -37.06
CA GLN A 553 -2.33 -2.40 -36.62
C GLN A 553 -3.24 -2.56 -37.84
N LYS A 554 -3.96 -3.67 -37.91
CA LYS A 554 -4.88 -3.94 -39.05
C LYS A 554 -6.20 -3.18 -38.86
N SER A 555 -6.75 -3.21 -37.64
CA SER A 555 -7.96 -2.46 -37.28
C SER A 555 -7.63 -0.98 -37.07
N THR A 556 -7.93 -0.13 -38.07
CA THR A 556 -7.59 1.30 -38.07
C THR A 556 -8.80 2.17 -38.41
N PRO A 557 -8.85 3.41 -37.84
CA PRO A 557 -7.92 4.01 -36.89
C PRO A 557 -7.94 3.34 -35.53
N ALA A 558 -6.80 3.38 -34.84
CA ALA A 558 -6.66 2.87 -33.47
C ALA A 558 -7.56 3.65 -32.50
N VAL A 559 -8.20 2.94 -31.56
CA VAL A 559 -9.08 3.56 -30.56
C VAL A 559 -8.39 3.64 -29.21
N THR A 560 -7.87 2.54 -28.71
CA THR A 560 -7.18 2.52 -27.41
C THR A 560 -6.26 1.33 -27.29
N CYS A 561 -5.43 1.30 -26.25
CA CYS A 561 -4.59 0.15 -25.90
C CYS A 561 -4.43 0.00 -24.39
N ALA A 562 -4.18 -1.23 -23.95
CA ALA A 562 -3.83 -1.57 -22.58
C ALA A 562 -2.68 -2.58 -22.57
N SER A 563 -1.92 -2.66 -21.49
CA SER A 563 -0.83 -3.63 -21.35
C SER A 563 -0.72 -4.16 -19.93
N TRP A 564 -0.28 -5.40 -19.80
CA TRP A 564 -0.01 -6.06 -18.54
C TRP A 564 1.18 -7.02 -18.70
N ARG A 565 2.24 -6.81 -17.93
CA ARG A 565 3.52 -7.52 -18.10
C ARG A 565 3.97 -7.47 -19.57
N ASP A 566 4.18 -8.62 -20.20
CA ASP A 566 4.61 -8.75 -21.60
C ASP A 566 3.43 -8.79 -22.61
N TYR A 567 2.19 -8.68 -22.14
CA TYR A 567 0.99 -8.71 -22.96
C TYR A 567 0.50 -7.32 -23.32
N VAL A 568 0.09 -7.15 -24.55
CA VAL A 568 -0.44 -5.92 -25.14
C VAL A 568 -1.78 -6.20 -25.79
N MET A 569 -2.80 -5.45 -25.38
CA MET A 569 -4.09 -5.42 -26.03
C MET A 569 -4.24 -4.12 -26.82
N THR A 570 -4.57 -4.21 -28.09
CA THR A 570 -4.88 -3.07 -28.96
C THR A 570 -6.31 -3.15 -29.45
N VAL A 571 -7.02 -2.03 -29.46
CA VAL A 571 -8.40 -1.92 -29.95
C VAL A 571 -8.44 -0.91 -31.09
N GLY A 572 -9.13 -1.22 -32.17
CA GLY A 572 -9.28 -0.35 -33.32
C GLY A 572 -10.58 -0.52 -34.06
N ASN A 573 -10.84 0.37 -35.00
CA ASN A 573 -12.03 0.35 -35.85
C ASN A 573 -11.93 -0.76 -36.92
N GLY A 574 -12.94 -1.57 -36.96
CA GLY A 574 -13.08 -2.70 -37.90
C GLY A 574 -14.17 -2.47 -38.98
N PRO A 575 -14.88 -3.51 -39.40
CA PRO A 575 -15.91 -3.39 -40.41
C PRO A 575 -17.11 -2.57 -39.93
N VAL A 576 -17.84 -1.99 -40.88
CA VAL A 576 -19.05 -1.18 -40.63
C VAL A 576 -20.24 -2.08 -40.32
N GLY A 577 -20.92 -1.81 -39.22
CA GLY A 577 -22.16 -2.50 -38.85
C GLY A 577 -23.37 -2.03 -39.66
N GLY A 578 -24.51 -2.71 -39.49
CA GLY A 578 -25.76 -2.35 -40.15
C GLY A 578 -26.32 -0.98 -39.74
N ASP A 579 -25.92 -0.49 -38.58
CA ASP A 579 -26.24 0.82 -38.01
C ASP A 579 -25.37 1.97 -38.59
N GLY A 580 -24.43 1.64 -39.44
CA GLY A 580 -23.50 2.61 -40.04
C GLY A 580 -22.33 3.01 -39.13
N VAL A 581 -22.17 2.38 -37.95
CA VAL A 581 -21.05 2.55 -37.02
C VAL A 581 -20.05 1.41 -37.23
N THR A 582 -18.75 1.69 -37.07
CA THR A 582 -17.72 0.66 -37.15
C THR A 582 -17.77 -0.25 -35.92
N ARG A 583 -17.61 -1.55 -36.11
CA ARG A 583 -17.42 -2.51 -35.02
C ARG A 583 -15.99 -2.41 -34.52
N LEU A 584 -15.79 -2.51 -33.20
CA LEU A 584 -14.45 -2.53 -32.61
C LEU A 584 -13.87 -3.96 -32.69
N LEU A 585 -12.62 -4.03 -33.12
CA LEU A 585 -11.81 -5.25 -33.11
C LEU A 585 -10.69 -5.10 -32.09
N TYR A 586 -10.32 -6.20 -31.44
CA TYR A 586 -9.19 -6.23 -30.52
C TYR A 586 -8.20 -7.33 -30.92
N SER A 587 -6.93 -7.10 -30.58
CA SER A 587 -5.85 -8.09 -30.68
C SER A 587 -5.07 -8.10 -29.38
N ILE A 588 -4.66 -9.30 -28.93
CA ILE A 588 -3.82 -9.48 -27.77
C ILE A 588 -2.57 -10.25 -28.19
N GLU A 589 -1.39 -9.70 -27.89
CA GLU A 589 -0.11 -10.33 -28.21
C GLU A 589 0.83 -10.33 -27.00
N ASN A 590 1.70 -11.33 -26.95
CA ASN A 590 2.86 -11.35 -26.06
C ASN A 590 4.06 -10.80 -26.81
N VAL A 591 4.50 -9.60 -26.46
CA VAL A 591 5.58 -8.89 -27.15
C VAL A 591 6.94 -9.59 -26.98
N LYS A 592 7.17 -10.22 -25.83
CA LYS A 592 8.46 -10.87 -25.51
C LYS A 592 8.60 -12.23 -26.20
N ARG A 593 7.50 -12.97 -26.32
CA ARG A 593 7.49 -14.28 -26.99
C ARG A 593 7.22 -14.19 -28.49
N ASP A 594 6.80 -13.01 -28.98
CA ASP A 594 6.31 -12.77 -30.33
C ASP A 594 5.14 -13.68 -30.73
N GLU A 595 4.23 -13.90 -29.76
CA GLU A 595 3.06 -14.77 -29.90
C GLU A 595 1.78 -13.93 -29.93
N VAL A 596 0.86 -14.26 -30.82
CA VAL A 596 -0.47 -13.64 -30.91
C VAL A 596 -1.46 -14.54 -30.19
N CYS A 597 -2.01 -14.08 -29.06
CA CYS A 597 -3.03 -14.81 -28.31
C CYS A 597 -4.42 -14.66 -28.95
N GLN A 598 -4.82 -13.42 -29.26
CA GLN A 598 -6.09 -13.14 -30.00
C GLN A 598 -5.79 -12.19 -31.14
N ASN A 599 -6.38 -12.47 -32.33
CA ASN A 599 -6.06 -11.74 -33.55
C ASN A 599 -7.33 -11.16 -34.21
N GLU A 600 -7.54 -9.86 -34.02
CA GLU A 600 -8.65 -9.10 -34.60
C GLU A 600 -10.04 -9.71 -34.36
N ASP A 601 -10.26 -10.15 -33.17
CA ASP A 601 -11.56 -10.62 -32.73
C ASP A 601 -12.48 -9.45 -32.37
N MET A 602 -13.80 -9.68 -32.47
CA MET A 602 -14.79 -8.61 -32.26
C MET A 602 -15.00 -8.33 -30.78
N LEU A 603 -14.97 -7.05 -30.42
CA LEU A 603 -15.33 -6.62 -29.07
C LEU A 603 -16.86 -6.83 -28.85
N ALA A 604 -17.24 -7.43 -27.75
CA ALA A 604 -18.63 -7.73 -27.44
C ALA A 604 -19.37 -6.49 -26.91
N LEU A 605 -19.67 -5.55 -27.80
CA LEU A 605 -20.49 -4.36 -27.53
C LEU A 605 -21.81 -4.45 -28.28
N PRO A 606 -22.96 -4.21 -27.59
CA PRO A 606 -24.26 -4.08 -28.23
C PRO A 606 -24.33 -2.91 -29.23
N GLU A 607 -25.37 -2.88 -30.07
CA GLU A 607 -25.58 -1.75 -30.98
C GLU A 607 -25.89 -0.47 -30.22
N GLY A 608 -25.23 0.61 -30.62
CA GLY A 608 -25.38 1.93 -29.99
C GLY A 608 -24.58 2.14 -28.70
N VAL A 609 -23.88 1.11 -28.20
CA VAL A 609 -23.05 1.17 -27.00
C VAL A 609 -21.59 1.44 -27.39
N GLU A 610 -20.97 2.37 -26.70
CA GLU A 610 -19.57 2.77 -26.95
C GLU A 610 -18.65 2.24 -25.83
N LEU A 611 -17.40 2.01 -26.20
CA LEU A 611 -16.36 1.60 -25.25
C LEU A 611 -15.90 2.80 -24.43
N ARG A 612 -15.95 2.70 -23.09
CA ARG A 612 -15.53 3.77 -22.17
C ARG A 612 -14.14 3.55 -21.57
N SER A 613 -13.78 2.30 -21.30
CA SER A 613 -12.45 1.99 -20.76
C SER A 613 -12.01 0.58 -21.11
N VAL A 614 -10.69 0.40 -21.18
CA VAL A 614 -10.01 -0.90 -21.34
C VAL A 614 -8.84 -0.96 -20.37
N PHE A 615 -8.72 -2.05 -19.64
CA PHE A 615 -7.62 -2.28 -18.70
C PHE A 615 -7.45 -3.78 -18.44
N PHE A 616 -6.36 -4.15 -17.81
CA PHE A 616 -6.15 -5.49 -17.27
C PHE A 616 -6.44 -5.51 -15.77
N SER A 617 -6.98 -6.62 -15.27
CA SER A 617 -7.12 -6.87 -13.84
C SER A 617 -5.73 -7.06 -13.19
N ASP A 618 -5.65 -7.04 -11.88
CA ASP A 618 -4.44 -7.39 -11.11
C ASP A 618 -3.92 -8.80 -11.44
N LYS A 619 -4.80 -9.72 -11.81
CA LYS A 619 -4.47 -11.09 -12.25
C LYS A 619 -4.11 -11.18 -13.76
N GLY A 620 -4.25 -10.08 -14.47
CA GLY A 620 -3.92 -9.96 -15.89
C GLY A 620 -4.99 -10.44 -16.84
N ASP A 621 -6.26 -10.36 -16.47
CA ASP A 621 -7.37 -10.65 -17.38
C ASP A 621 -7.87 -9.35 -18.01
N PRO A 622 -8.04 -9.30 -19.35
CA PRO A 622 -8.54 -8.12 -20.03
C PRO A 622 -9.97 -7.79 -19.61
N CYS A 623 -10.20 -6.53 -19.25
CA CYS A 623 -11.52 -6.03 -18.88
C CYS A 623 -11.91 -4.84 -19.76
N ILE A 624 -13.20 -4.72 -20.07
CA ILE A 624 -13.78 -3.56 -20.73
C ILE A 624 -14.95 -3.04 -19.92
N TYR A 625 -15.16 -1.74 -20.00
CA TYR A 625 -16.32 -1.06 -19.42
C TYR A 625 -16.99 -0.21 -20.49
N ASP A 626 -18.29 -0.34 -20.64
CA ASP A 626 -19.06 0.33 -21.68
C ASP A 626 -19.86 1.55 -21.18
N THR A 627 -20.53 2.24 -22.10
CA THR A 627 -21.37 3.41 -21.78
C THR A 627 -22.68 3.05 -21.10
N GLU A 628 -23.13 1.79 -21.18
CA GLU A 628 -24.30 1.28 -20.46
C GLU A 628 -23.98 0.95 -19.00
N GLY A 629 -22.71 0.93 -18.62
CA GLY A 629 -22.26 0.67 -17.26
C GLY A 629 -22.02 -0.82 -16.99
N VAL A 630 -21.79 -1.62 -18.01
CA VAL A 630 -21.49 -3.05 -17.87
C VAL A 630 -19.98 -3.28 -17.90
N LEU A 631 -19.47 -3.97 -16.87
CA LEU A 631 -18.10 -4.43 -16.77
C LEU A 631 -18.01 -5.86 -17.28
N LEU A 632 -17.17 -6.11 -18.29
CA LEU A 632 -16.92 -7.44 -18.85
C LEU A 632 -15.47 -7.84 -18.69
N VAL A 633 -15.22 -9.15 -18.56
CA VAL A 633 -13.89 -9.77 -18.52
C VAL A 633 -13.77 -10.80 -19.66
N LEU A 634 -12.58 -10.92 -20.22
CA LEU A 634 -12.29 -11.88 -21.26
C LEU A 634 -11.75 -13.18 -20.66
N LYS A 635 -12.51 -14.27 -20.78
CA LYS A 635 -12.09 -15.62 -20.38
C LYS A 635 -11.27 -16.29 -21.49
N HIS A 636 -10.43 -17.24 -21.14
CA HIS A 636 -9.65 -18.12 -22.04
C HIS A 636 -8.88 -17.37 -23.15
N TRP A 637 -8.55 -16.10 -22.88
CA TRP A 637 -7.91 -15.23 -23.86
C TRP A 637 -6.45 -15.64 -24.17
N ARG A 638 -5.83 -16.41 -23.27
CA ARG A 638 -4.46 -16.94 -23.47
C ARG A 638 -4.42 -18.05 -24.49
N THR A 639 -5.56 -18.68 -24.78
CA THR A 639 -5.68 -19.73 -25.78
C THR A 639 -6.34 -19.17 -27.04
N PRO A 640 -5.68 -19.22 -28.21
CA PRO A 640 -6.22 -18.67 -29.46
C PRO A 640 -7.58 -19.27 -29.84
N GLY A 641 -8.56 -18.39 -30.17
CA GLY A 641 -9.88 -18.77 -30.64
C GLY A 641 -10.85 -19.29 -29.57
N GLN A 642 -10.50 -19.28 -28.30
CA GLN A 642 -11.35 -19.68 -27.17
C GLN A 642 -11.82 -18.51 -26.31
N ALA A 643 -11.40 -17.29 -26.62
CA ALA A 643 -11.75 -16.12 -25.86
C ALA A 643 -13.25 -15.84 -25.84
N GLN A 644 -13.79 -15.55 -24.66
CA GLN A 644 -15.20 -15.24 -24.44
C GLN A 644 -15.38 -14.11 -23.45
N TRP A 645 -16.12 -13.06 -23.85
CA TRP A 645 -16.51 -11.98 -22.98
C TRP A 645 -17.60 -12.41 -22.00
N SER A 646 -17.40 -12.21 -20.72
CA SER A 646 -18.36 -12.53 -19.67
C SER A 646 -18.59 -11.31 -18.77
N PRO A 647 -19.84 -10.99 -18.39
CA PRO A 647 -20.13 -9.88 -17.49
C PRO A 647 -19.65 -10.20 -16.07
N LEU A 648 -19.04 -9.20 -15.42
CA LEU A 648 -18.68 -9.22 -13.99
C LEU A 648 -19.67 -8.43 -13.15
N LEU A 649 -20.16 -7.32 -13.70
CA LEU A 649 -21.03 -6.39 -12.98
C LEU A 649 -21.81 -5.53 -13.97
N ASP A 650 -23.11 -5.39 -13.72
CA ASP A 650 -23.92 -4.32 -14.28
C ASP A 650 -24.13 -3.25 -13.19
N THR A 651 -23.56 -2.08 -13.40
CA THR A 651 -23.65 -1.00 -12.40
C THR A 651 -25.05 -0.42 -12.25
N LYS A 652 -25.97 -0.69 -13.16
CA LYS A 652 -27.40 -0.31 -13.04
C LYS A 652 -28.11 -1.09 -11.95
N THR A 653 -27.62 -2.29 -11.62
CA THR A 653 -28.17 -3.15 -10.56
C THR A 653 -27.66 -2.82 -9.17
N LEU A 654 -26.66 -1.94 -9.04
CA LEU A 654 -26.10 -1.57 -7.76
C LEU A 654 -27.11 -0.78 -6.93
N ALA A 655 -27.26 -1.15 -5.64
CA ALA A 655 -28.04 -0.38 -4.69
C ALA A 655 -27.48 1.04 -4.59
N ARG A 656 -28.30 2.05 -4.79
CA ARG A 656 -27.89 3.45 -4.70
C ARG A 656 -27.43 3.77 -3.30
N LEU A 657 -26.17 4.17 -3.16
CA LEU A 657 -25.58 4.54 -1.87
C LEU A 657 -26.11 5.89 -1.32
N ALA A 658 -26.84 6.66 -2.12
CA ALA A 658 -27.38 7.95 -1.68
C ALA A 658 -28.91 7.99 -1.84
N ASP A 659 -29.62 8.25 -0.75
CA ASP A 659 -31.05 8.54 -0.69
C ASP A 659 -31.49 9.82 -1.43
N GLY A 660 -30.63 10.34 -2.31
CA GLY A 660 -30.89 11.55 -3.08
C GLY A 660 -31.21 11.23 -4.54
N LYS A 661 -32.33 11.71 -5.02
CA LYS A 661 -32.93 11.63 -6.36
C LYS A 661 -32.02 12.01 -7.57
N LYS A 662 -30.69 12.00 -7.46
CA LYS A 662 -29.76 12.29 -8.55
C LYS A 662 -29.24 11.00 -9.14
N GLU A 663 -29.21 10.92 -10.46
CA GLU A 663 -28.60 9.83 -11.20
C GLU A 663 -27.11 9.71 -10.81
N GLU A 664 -26.68 8.47 -10.57
CA GLU A 664 -25.28 8.14 -10.30
C GLU A 664 -24.72 7.37 -11.49
N THR A 665 -23.54 7.76 -11.92
CA THR A 665 -22.73 7.06 -12.93
C THR A 665 -21.40 6.67 -12.33
N TYR A 666 -20.74 5.68 -12.92
CA TYR A 666 -19.50 5.13 -12.38
C TYR A 666 -18.37 5.29 -13.38
N TRP A 667 -17.26 5.88 -12.92
CA TRP A 667 -16.05 6.01 -13.70
C TRP A 667 -15.12 4.83 -13.38
N PRO A 668 -14.82 3.95 -14.34
CA PRO A 668 -13.99 2.77 -14.10
C PRO A 668 -12.55 3.17 -13.84
N VAL A 669 -11.94 2.55 -12.82
CA VAL A 669 -10.55 2.75 -12.44
C VAL A 669 -9.76 1.46 -12.63
N ALA A 670 -10.20 0.35 -12.05
CA ALA A 670 -9.53 -0.94 -12.15
C ALA A 670 -10.42 -2.10 -11.67
N VAL A 671 -9.93 -3.30 -11.94
CA VAL A 671 -10.38 -4.54 -11.31
C VAL A 671 -9.21 -5.12 -10.52
N ALA A 672 -9.38 -5.23 -9.21
CA ALA A 672 -8.37 -5.79 -8.31
C ALA A 672 -9.01 -6.46 -7.10
N ASN A 673 -8.37 -7.48 -6.54
CA ASN A 673 -8.85 -8.24 -5.38
C ASN A 673 -10.29 -8.78 -5.55
N ASN A 674 -10.66 -9.19 -6.76
CA ASN A 674 -12.00 -9.63 -7.14
C ASN A 674 -13.10 -8.57 -6.91
N LYS A 675 -12.75 -7.28 -7.01
CA LYS A 675 -13.66 -6.14 -6.88
C LYS A 675 -13.49 -5.16 -8.02
N PHE A 676 -14.56 -4.45 -8.34
CA PHE A 676 -14.55 -3.32 -9.27
C PHE A 676 -14.28 -2.03 -8.52
N HIS A 677 -13.18 -1.38 -8.84
CA HIS A 677 -12.80 -0.08 -8.29
C HIS A 677 -13.22 1.03 -9.24
N CYS A 678 -13.98 1.98 -8.73
CA CYS A 678 -14.52 3.08 -9.52
C CYS A 678 -14.64 4.37 -8.73
N ILE A 679 -14.96 5.45 -9.43
CA ILE A 679 -15.32 6.75 -8.84
C ILE A 679 -16.81 6.96 -9.10
N ILE A 680 -17.58 7.23 -8.04
CA ILE A 680 -19.02 7.53 -8.15
C ILE A 680 -19.19 8.99 -8.57
N LEU A 681 -19.86 9.19 -9.70
CA LEU A 681 -20.21 10.50 -10.24
C LEU A 681 -21.68 10.78 -9.97
N LYS A 682 -22.02 12.00 -9.55
CA LYS A 682 -23.38 12.40 -9.15
C LYS A 682 -23.88 13.56 -10.00
N GLY A 683 -25.18 13.51 -10.30
CA GLY A 683 -25.87 14.64 -10.91
C GLY A 683 -25.62 14.87 -12.40
N GLY A 684 -25.40 13.80 -13.16
CA GLY A 684 -25.18 13.84 -14.62
C GLY A 684 -23.75 14.22 -15.02
N GLU A 685 -22.79 14.16 -14.10
CA GLU A 685 -21.37 14.32 -14.42
C GLU A 685 -20.89 13.08 -15.17
N GLU A 686 -20.18 13.26 -16.28
CA GLU A 686 -19.64 12.17 -17.11
C GLU A 686 -18.19 11.81 -16.78
N SER A 687 -17.47 12.66 -16.05
CA SER A 687 -16.07 12.48 -15.72
C SER A 687 -15.70 13.03 -14.34
N PRO A 688 -14.71 12.44 -13.65
CA PRO A 688 -14.18 12.94 -12.39
C PRO A 688 -13.60 14.35 -12.52
N TYR A 689 -13.78 15.14 -11.44
CA TYR A 689 -13.23 16.50 -11.37
C TYR A 689 -12.74 16.82 -9.95
N PHE A 690 -12.06 17.93 -9.80
CA PHE A 690 -11.55 18.43 -8.50
C PHE A 690 -12.69 18.89 -7.57
N PRO A 691 -12.55 18.70 -6.23
CA PRO A 691 -11.40 18.15 -5.50
C PRO A 691 -11.21 16.65 -5.75
N ARG A 692 -10.08 16.08 -5.26
CA ARG A 692 -9.70 14.68 -5.44
C ARG A 692 -10.91 13.75 -5.27
N PRO A 693 -11.24 12.94 -6.29
CA PRO A 693 -12.35 12.02 -6.20
C PRO A 693 -12.03 10.86 -5.26
N LEU A 694 -13.06 10.38 -4.57
CA LEU A 694 -12.93 9.20 -3.69
C LEU A 694 -13.10 7.93 -4.53
N LEU A 695 -12.21 6.98 -4.31
CA LEU A 695 -12.32 5.62 -4.82
C LEU A 695 -13.36 4.85 -4.00
N SER A 696 -14.20 4.11 -4.71
CA SER A 696 -15.14 3.17 -4.15
C SER A 696 -14.91 1.80 -4.78
N ASP A 697 -15.19 0.74 -4.05
CA ASP A 697 -15.09 -0.63 -4.52
C ASP A 697 -16.42 -1.36 -4.39
N PHE A 698 -16.74 -2.21 -5.38
CA PHE A 698 -17.94 -3.02 -5.41
C PHE A 698 -17.57 -4.47 -5.68
N ASP A 699 -18.26 -5.39 -5.01
CA ASP A 699 -18.17 -6.80 -5.30
C ASP A 699 -18.81 -7.10 -6.68
N PHE A 700 -18.33 -8.13 -7.35
CA PHE A 700 -18.94 -8.55 -8.60
C PHE A 700 -20.35 -9.07 -8.37
N SER A 701 -21.24 -8.76 -9.30
CA SER A 701 -22.61 -9.25 -9.34
C SER A 701 -22.98 -9.55 -10.79
N ILE A 702 -23.06 -10.82 -11.12
CA ILE A 702 -23.36 -11.26 -12.50
C ILE A 702 -24.86 -11.09 -12.76
N PRO A 703 -25.28 -10.49 -13.88
CA PRO A 703 -26.68 -10.29 -14.18
C PRO A 703 -27.35 -11.64 -14.62
N VAL A 704 -27.64 -12.51 -13.65
CA VAL A 704 -28.32 -13.80 -13.89
C VAL A 704 -29.82 -13.63 -13.84
N SER A 705 -30.33 -12.81 -12.90
CA SER A 705 -31.78 -12.53 -12.81
C SER A 705 -32.02 -11.27 -12.00
N ASP A 706 -33.11 -10.56 -12.25
CA ASP A 706 -33.53 -9.42 -11.46
C ASP A 706 -34.00 -9.87 -10.07
N ALA A 707 -33.30 -9.46 -9.03
CA ALA A 707 -33.67 -9.64 -7.64
C ALA A 707 -34.30 -8.33 -7.14
N SER A 708 -35.58 -8.07 -7.41
CA SER A 708 -36.32 -6.99 -6.76
C SER A 708 -37.06 -7.51 -5.53
N PRO A 709 -36.90 -6.91 -4.34
CA PRO A 709 -37.37 -7.46 -3.06
C PRO A 709 -38.73 -6.89 -2.60
N ASP A 710 -39.74 -6.80 -3.45
CA ASP A 710 -40.94 -6.02 -3.08
C ASP A 710 -42.12 -6.85 -2.52
N ASP A 711 -42.10 -8.19 -2.49
CA ASP A 711 -43.18 -9.01 -1.93
C ASP A 711 -42.66 -10.10 -0.96
N GLU A 712 -43.42 -10.34 0.13
CA GLU A 712 -43.07 -11.28 1.21
C GLU A 712 -42.96 -12.76 0.76
N ASP A 713 -43.72 -13.15 -0.27
CA ASP A 713 -43.64 -14.49 -0.93
C ASP A 713 -42.42 -14.60 -1.89
N GLU A 714 -41.77 -13.49 -2.23
CA GLU A 714 -40.58 -13.44 -3.06
C GLU A 714 -39.26 -13.62 -2.29
N GLN A 715 -39.26 -13.58 -0.94
CA GLN A 715 -38.00 -13.68 -0.16
C GLN A 715 -37.34 -15.06 -0.29
N GLU A 716 -38.09 -16.17 -0.35
CA GLU A 716 -37.49 -17.50 -0.57
C GLU A 716 -37.00 -17.65 -2.02
N MET A 717 -37.74 -17.13 -2.99
CA MET A 717 -37.35 -17.11 -4.40
C MET A 717 -36.17 -16.15 -4.64
N SER A 718 -36.12 -15.03 -3.92
CA SER A 718 -34.97 -14.11 -3.90
C SER A 718 -33.70 -14.77 -3.38
N HIS A 719 -33.79 -15.56 -2.31
CA HIS A 719 -32.62 -16.28 -1.77
C HIS A 719 -32.07 -17.35 -2.73
N HIS A 720 -32.94 -18.06 -3.42
CA HIS A 720 -32.53 -19.03 -4.45
C HIS A 720 -31.78 -18.37 -5.61
N LYS A 721 -32.29 -17.26 -6.12
CA LYS A 721 -31.65 -16.46 -7.18
C LYS A 721 -30.30 -15.90 -6.78
N VAL A 722 -30.14 -15.45 -5.50
CA VAL A 722 -28.84 -15.02 -4.96
C VAL A 722 -27.83 -16.16 -4.95
N LEU A 723 -28.24 -17.39 -4.62
CA LEU A 723 -27.35 -18.54 -4.68
C LEU A 723 -27.00 -18.93 -6.13
N GLU A 724 -27.91 -18.82 -7.08
CA GLU A 724 -27.63 -19.03 -8.52
C GLU A 724 -26.61 -18.01 -9.03
N GLU A 725 -26.76 -16.73 -8.65
CA GLU A 725 -25.76 -15.70 -8.97
C GLU A 725 -24.38 -16.02 -8.34
N GLN A 726 -24.36 -16.37 -7.06
CA GLN A 726 -23.11 -16.74 -6.36
C GLN A 726 -22.42 -17.93 -7.01
N HIS A 727 -23.18 -18.94 -7.44
CA HIS A 727 -22.64 -20.07 -8.18
C HIS A 727 -22.01 -19.62 -9.50
N ALA A 728 -22.73 -18.83 -10.32
CA ALA A 728 -22.20 -18.33 -11.58
C ALA A 728 -20.92 -17.47 -11.39
N ARG A 729 -20.90 -16.64 -10.38
CA ARG A 729 -19.77 -15.78 -10.03
C ARG A 729 -18.54 -16.58 -9.61
N TYR A 730 -18.70 -17.53 -8.69
CA TYR A 730 -17.58 -18.37 -8.28
C TYR A 730 -17.10 -19.31 -9.38
N ALA A 731 -18.00 -19.83 -10.22
CA ALA A 731 -17.64 -20.62 -11.39
C ALA A 731 -16.80 -19.80 -12.39
N LEU A 732 -17.18 -18.54 -12.63
CA LEU A 732 -16.41 -17.62 -13.47
C LEU A 732 -15.02 -17.34 -12.86
N GLN A 733 -14.96 -17.04 -11.56
CA GLN A 733 -13.68 -16.80 -10.87
C GLN A 733 -12.78 -18.05 -10.90
N HIS A 734 -13.36 -19.24 -10.73
CA HIS A 734 -12.64 -20.49 -10.86
C HIS A 734 -12.05 -20.67 -12.25
N SER A 735 -12.86 -20.44 -13.32
CA SER A 735 -12.40 -20.51 -14.69
C SER A 735 -11.23 -19.58 -15.00
N LEU A 736 -11.28 -18.32 -14.53
CA LEU A 736 -10.19 -17.36 -14.65
C LEU A 736 -8.91 -17.80 -13.89
N ALA A 737 -9.08 -18.35 -12.69
CA ALA A 737 -7.95 -18.83 -11.89
C ALA A 737 -7.29 -20.06 -12.51
N VAL A 738 -8.06 -20.98 -13.07
CA VAL A 738 -7.54 -22.15 -13.81
C VAL A 738 -6.79 -21.70 -15.06
N ASP A 739 -7.37 -20.82 -15.89
CA ASP A 739 -6.73 -20.28 -17.09
C ASP A 739 -5.39 -19.60 -16.76
N LEU A 740 -5.33 -18.87 -15.65
CA LEU A 740 -4.10 -18.25 -15.18
C LEU A 740 -3.03 -19.29 -14.80
N VAL A 741 -3.43 -20.35 -14.07
CA VAL A 741 -2.49 -21.38 -13.59
C VAL A 741 -1.98 -22.26 -14.72
N GLU A 742 -2.81 -22.62 -15.68
CA GLU A 742 -2.45 -23.49 -16.80
C GLU A 742 -1.57 -22.80 -17.83
N ASN A 743 -1.83 -21.52 -18.11
CA ASN A 743 -1.15 -20.80 -19.18
C ASN A 743 0.01 -19.92 -18.72
N THR A 744 0.29 -19.83 -17.40
CA THR A 744 1.38 -18.99 -16.87
C THR A 744 2.23 -19.75 -15.84
N ASN A 745 3.40 -19.18 -15.54
CA ASN A 745 4.22 -19.65 -14.42
C ASN A 745 3.61 -19.13 -13.09
N ALA A 746 2.45 -19.68 -12.72
CA ALA A 746 1.73 -19.26 -11.53
C ALA A 746 2.51 -19.54 -10.25
N THR A 747 2.42 -18.62 -9.29
CA THR A 747 3.01 -18.76 -7.95
C THR A 747 2.31 -19.85 -7.14
N SER A 748 2.95 -20.31 -6.07
CA SER A 748 2.33 -21.31 -5.16
C SER A 748 1.03 -20.80 -4.55
N ALA A 749 0.91 -19.50 -4.28
CA ALA A 749 -0.29 -18.85 -3.77
C ALA A 749 -1.44 -18.91 -4.81
N GLN A 750 -1.18 -18.57 -6.07
CA GLN A 750 -2.15 -18.65 -7.15
C GLN A 750 -2.63 -20.08 -7.41
N LYS A 751 -1.71 -21.07 -7.34
CA LYS A 751 -2.08 -22.50 -7.43
C LYS A 751 -2.94 -22.98 -6.27
N ALA A 752 -2.75 -22.42 -5.06
CA ALA A 752 -3.57 -22.75 -3.89
C ALA A 752 -4.95 -22.06 -3.92
N GLU A 753 -5.12 -20.99 -4.69
CA GLU A 753 -6.37 -20.27 -4.85
C GLU A 753 -7.42 -21.11 -5.61
N VAL A 754 -7.02 -21.86 -6.64
CA VAL A 754 -7.93 -22.70 -7.45
C VAL A 754 -8.74 -23.67 -6.58
N PRO A 755 -8.14 -24.55 -5.74
CA PRO A 755 -8.91 -25.45 -4.90
C PRO A 755 -9.68 -24.72 -3.78
N ALA A 756 -9.29 -23.49 -3.43
CA ALA A 756 -10.05 -22.68 -2.48
C ALA A 756 -11.36 -22.17 -3.11
N ILE A 757 -11.31 -21.62 -4.31
CA ILE A 757 -12.50 -21.17 -5.05
C ILE A 757 -13.40 -22.37 -5.37
N GLN A 758 -12.84 -23.53 -5.77
CA GLN A 758 -13.63 -24.73 -6.03
C GLN A 758 -14.44 -25.16 -4.80
N ARG A 759 -13.88 -25.07 -3.61
CA ARG A 759 -14.62 -25.38 -2.38
C ARG A 759 -15.77 -24.42 -2.11
N GLU A 760 -15.65 -23.14 -2.49
CA GLU A 760 -16.76 -22.17 -2.39
C GLU A 760 -17.84 -22.49 -3.44
N VAL A 761 -17.47 -22.86 -4.67
CA VAL A 761 -18.42 -23.36 -5.69
C VAL A 761 -19.21 -24.55 -5.13
N ASP A 762 -18.54 -25.57 -4.63
CA ASP A 762 -19.17 -26.78 -4.12
C ASP A 762 -20.07 -26.52 -2.90
N LYS A 763 -19.70 -25.55 -2.03
CA LYS A 763 -20.57 -25.11 -0.93
C LYS A 763 -21.87 -24.48 -1.39
N VAL A 764 -21.81 -23.58 -2.39
CA VAL A 764 -22.99 -22.95 -2.94
C VAL A 764 -23.86 -23.96 -3.66
N LEU A 765 -23.28 -24.90 -4.40
CA LEU A 765 -24.02 -26.03 -5.00
C LEU A 765 -24.72 -26.88 -3.94
N LEU A 766 -24.08 -27.12 -2.78
CA LEU A 766 -24.71 -27.85 -1.68
C LEU A 766 -25.90 -27.09 -1.08
N GLN A 767 -25.84 -25.76 -1.00
CA GLN A 767 -26.95 -24.91 -0.57
C GLN A 767 -28.09 -24.90 -1.57
N LEU A 768 -27.80 -24.82 -2.87
CA LEU A 768 -28.78 -24.94 -3.96
C LEU A 768 -29.48 -26.30 -3.91
N LEU A 769 -28.71 -27.40 -3.76
CA LEU A 769 -29.25 -28.75 -3.61
C LEU A 769 -30.20 -28.85 -2.40
N ALA A 770 -29.84 -28.21 -1.27
CA ALA A 770 -30.69 -28.21 -0.09
C ALA A 770 -32.02 -27.48 -0.34
N ASN A 771 -32.02 -26.39 -1.10
CA ASN A 771 -33.23 -25.64 -1.48
C ASN A 771 -34.13 -26.51 -2.40
N GLU A 772 -33.55 -27.13 -3.45
CA GLU A 772 -34.31 -28.03 -4.35
C GLU A 772 -34.91 -29.24 -3.61
N CYS A 773 -34.17 -29.80 -2.64
CA CYS A 773 -34.72 -30.87 -1.79
C CYS A 773 -35.89 -30.41 -0.92
N ARG A 774 -35.97 -29.13 -0.55
CA ARG A 774 -37.07 -28.54 0.24
C ARG A 774 -38.36 -28.41 -0.60
N GLU A 775 -38.24 -27.95 -1.85
CA GLU A 775 -39.39 -27.64 -2.73
C GLU A 775 -40.22 -28.86 -3.17
N GLY A 776 -39.65 -30.06 -3.29
CA GLY A 776 -40.46 -31.23 -3.59
C GLY A 776 -39.76 -32.36 -4.34
N GLU A 777 -40.49 -33.44 -4.63
CA GLU A 777 -39.97 -34.59 -5.41
C GLU A 777 -39.80 -34.24 -6.90
N ASP A 778 -40.58 -33.32 -7.39
CA ASP A 778 -40.54 -32.88 -8.79
C ASP A 778 -39.20 -32.24 -9.16
N HIS A 779 -38.48 -31.69 -8.16
CA HIS A 779 -37.18 -31.09 -8.30
C HIS A 779 -35.99 -32.07 -8.20
N GLY A 780 -36.25 -33.37 -8.01
CA GLY A 780 -35.22 -34.38 -7.81
C GLY A 780 -34.19 -34.50 -8.94
N MET A 781 -34.60 -34.27 -10.20
CA MET A 781 -33.66 -34.25 -11.34
C MET A 781 -32.72 -33.05 -11.32
N LYS A 782 -33.22 -31.86 -11.03
CA LYS A 782 -32.41 -30.64 -10.88
C LYS A 782 -31.41 -30.78 -9.71
N ALA A 783 -31.88 -31.37 -8.60
CA ALA A 783 -30.98 -31.63 -7.44
C ALA A 783 -29.89 -32.66 -7.80
N LEU A 784 -30.19 -33.68 -8.61
CA LEU A 784 -29.17 -34.62 -9.09
C LEU A 784 -28.16 -33.94 -10.03
N GLU A 785 -28.62 -33.12 -10.94
CA GLU A 785 -27.77 -32.34 -11.85
C GLU A 785 -26.83 -31.43 -11.03
N ILE A 786 -27.33 -30.71 -10.02
CA ILE A 786 -26.51 -29.91 -9.09
C ILE A 786 -25.42 -30.76 -8.42
N ALA A 787 -25.74 -31.99 -7.99
CA ALA A 787 -24.76 -32.91 -7.41
C ALA A 787 -23.69 -33.35 -8.45
N THR A 788 -24.04 -33.45 -9.74
CA THR A 788 -23.06 -33.77 -10.79
C THR A 788 -22.07 -32.64 -11.06
N LEU A 789 -22.45 -31.39 -10.80
CA LEU A 789 -21.58 -30.22 -10.97
C LEU A 789 -20.53 -30.07 -9.85
N MET A 790 -20.69 -30.73 -8.68
CA MET A 790 -19.71 -30.72 -7.60
C MET A 790 -18.42 -31.42 -8.04
N ARG A 791 -17.26 -30.76 -7.90
CA ARG A 791 -15.94 -31.26 -8.35
C ARG A 791 -14.99 -31.63 -7.22
N ASP A 792 -15.50 -31.79 -5.99
CA ASP A 792 -14.69 -32.21 -4.85
C ASP A 792 -14.07 -33.61 -5.06
N ARG A 793 -12.76 -33.65 -5.19
CA ARG A 793 -12.00 -34.91 -5.35
C ARG A 793 -11.96 -35.76 -4.07
N SER A 794 -12.25 -35.17 -2.91
CA SER A 794 -12.25 -35.89 -1.63
C SER A 794 -13.53 -36.72 -1.40
N GLY A 795 -14.56 -36.49 -2.19
CA GLY A 795 -15.88 -37.13 -2.06
C GLY A 795 -16.67 -36.65 -0.83
N GLN A 796 -16.15 -35.69 -0.05
CA GLN A 796 -16.80 -35.19 1.16
C GLN A 796 -18.04 -34.37 0.84
N MET A 797 -18.03 -33.60 -0.25
CA MET A 797 -19.17 -32.77 -0.66
C MET A 797 -20.33 -33.66 -1.20
N LEU A 798 -20.04 -34.68 -1.99
CA LEU A 798 -21.04 -35.64 -2.42
C LEU A 798 -21.63 -36.45 -1.24
N ALA A 799 -20.79 -36.81 -0.26
CA ALA A 799 -21.28 -37.44 0.96
C ALA A 799 -22.15 -36.49 1.81
N ALA A 800 -21.84 -35.20 1.83
CA ALA A 800 -22.67 -34.17 2.45
C ALA A 800 -24.01 -33.99 1.69
N ALA A 801 -23.98 -33.97 0.35
CA ALA A 801 -25.18 -33.93 -0.49
C ALA A 801 -26.10 -35.10 -0.23
N GLY A 802 -25.58 -36.33 -0.09
CA GLY A 802 -26.34 -37.51 0.32
C GLY A 802 -27.00 -37.39 1.70
N LYS A 803 -26.30 -36.79 2.66
CA LYS A 803 -26.87 -36.50 4.00
C LYS A 803 -27.97 -35.44 3.95
N VAL A 804 -27.85 -34.42 3.07
CA VAL A 804 -28.89 -33.42 2.86
C VAL A 804 -30.12 -34.07 2.27
N ALA A 805 -29.99 -34.90 1.20
CA ALA A 805 -31.09 -35.64 0.60
C ALA A 805 -31.80 -36.51 1.63
N ALA A 806 -31.09 -37.28 2.46
CA ALA A 806 -31.66 -38.08 3.53
C ALA A 806 -32.40 -37.26 4.60
N ARG A 807 -31.90 -36.07 4.97
CA ARG A 807 -32.55 -35.15 5.91
C ARG A 807 -33.94 -34.70 5.42
N PHE A 808 -34.07 -34.49 4.11
CA PHE A 808 -35.34 -34.08 3.48
C PHE A 808 -36.17 -35.30 2.99
N GLN A 809 -35.81 -36.52 3.43
CA GLN A 809 -36.52 -37.81 3.08
C GLN A 809 -36.56 -38.04 1.56
N ARG A 810 -35.52 -37.70 0.83
CA ARG A 810 -35.36 -37.94 -0.62
C ARG A 810 -34.47 -39.18 -0.85
N ASP A 811 -34.98 -40.36 -0.49
CA ASP A 811 -34.17 -41.58 -0.47
C ASP A 811 -33.67 -41.98 -1.87
N ILE A 812 -34.49 -41.83 -2.91
CA ILE A 812 -34.09 -42.14 -4.29
C ILE A 812 -32.96 -41.22 -4.78
N LEU A 813 -33.03 -39.92 -4.42
CA LEU A 813 -31.98 -38.98 -4.75
C LEU A 813 -30.66 -39.30 -3.98
N GLY A 814 -30.77 -39.68 -2.70
CA GLY A 814 -29.65 -40.13 -1.88
C GLY A 814 -28.91 -41.34 -2.46
N GLU A 815 -29.68 -42.37 -2.94
CA GLU A 815 -29.10 -43.50 -3.64
C GLU A 815 -28.38 -43.12 -4.93
N LYS A 816 -28.98 -42.22 -5.75
CA LYS A 816 -28.34 -41.71 -6.98
C LYS A 816 -27.05 -40.96 -6.72
N ILE A 817 -27.04 -40.10 -5.71
CA ILE A 817 -25.82 -39.37 -5.30
C ILE A 817 -24.75 -40.36 -4.80
N THR A 818 -25.12 -41.40 -4.05
CA THR A 818 -24.17 -42.41 -3.62
C THR A 818 -23.59 -43.18 -4.78
N GLN A 819 -24.42 -43.59 -5.75
CA GLN A 819 -23.97 -44.23 -7.00
C GLN A 819 -23.02 -43.32 -7.79
N LEU A 820 -23.30 -42.03 -7.84
CA LEU A 820 -22.42 -41.04 -8.50
C LEU A 820 -21.05 -40.96 -7.78
N ALA A 821 -21.04 -40.90 -6.44
CA ALA A 821 -19.81 -40.87 -5.67
C ALA A 821 -18.97 -42.16 -5.86
N GLU A 822 -19.62 -43.32 -5.88
CA GLU A 822 -18.94 -44.58 -6.14
C GLU A 822 -18.34 -44.65 -7.55
N ARG A 823 -19.06 -44.18 -8.57
CA ARG A 823 -18.55 -44.13 -9.96
C ARG A 823 -17.34 -43.27 -10.08
N ARG A 824 -17.33 -42.09 -9.44
CA ARG A 824 -16.17 -41.20 -9.42
C ARG A 824 -14.98 -41.81 -8.68
N MET A 825 -15.18 -42.47 -7.57
CA MET A 825 -14.11 -43.16 -6.82
C MET A 825 -13.46 -44.30 -7.63
N VAL A 826 -14.22 -44.96 -8.51
CA VAL A 826 -13.71 -46.05 -9.36
C VAL A 826 -13.11 -45.52 -10.67
N GLY A 827 -13.16 -44.17 -10.92
CA GLY A 827 -12.61 -43.56 -12.14
C GLY A 827 -13.44 -43.87 -13.40
N LEU A 828 -14.72 -44.20 -13.27
CA LEU A 828 -15.65 -44.50 -14.38
C LEU A 828 -16.34 -43.25 -14.93
N VAL A 829 -16.05 -42.10 -14.42
CA VAL A 829 -16.52 -40.78 -14.93
C VAL A 829 -15.27 -39.93 -15.10
N ASP A 830 -14.88 -39.67 -16.34
CA ASP A 830 -13.83 -38.72 -16.67
C ASP A 830 -14.29 -37.32 -16.23
N ASP A 831 -13.38 -36.58 -15.58
CA ASP A 831 -13.62 -35.19 -15.10
C ASP A 831 -13.92 -34.21 -16.29
N ASP A 832 -13.78 -34.66 -17.52
CA ASP A 832 -13.89 -33.85 -18.75
C ASP A 832 -15.28 -33.95 -19.46
N GLU A 833 -16.23 -34.76 -18.95
CA GLU A 833 -17.58 -34.88 -19.56
C GLU A 833 -18.66 -34.00 -18.87
N VAL A 834 -18.26 -33.01 -18.03
CA VAL A 834 -19.21 -32.08 -17.40
C VAL A 834 -18.88 -30.64 -17.77
#